data_74c821545f70e904e22cb946c66a4da2
#
_entry.id   74c821545f70e904e22cb946c66a4da2
#
_cell.length_a   1.000
_cell.length_b   1.000
_cell.length_c   1.000
_cell.angle_alpha   90.00
_cell.angle_beta   90.00
_cell.angle_gamma   90.00
#
_symmetry.space_group_name_H-M   'P 1'
#
loop_
_entity.id
_entity.type
_entity.pdbx_description
1 polymer ?
#
loop_
_entity_poly.entity_id
_entity_poly.type
_entity_poly.pdbx_seq_one_letter_code
_entity_poly.pdbx_strand_id
1 'polypeptide(L)'
;MNCFKAFSTKYLRMAWLCCLAFTLCSFGYQLYRGQWLETELQSLLPGELELTEMQRQADIIQEKRFNNQLVALIGNPSAEQAQQLALELDSRWRKHQELFSTVDLKINPDLNKLQNEIKQLRLALLPAHIQQELQTAPQQYFQQYAEQILNPFSRSSLLSIEQDWLGLGRFVTTQTIGQTAMSWDPQSAMLQIKQANMTWILLRATLQPQNLMAPSSELALLMEQSRAYVTKHQGQFLVTAAALFSSDAKQKAESESTLMTIIGLSLTLLLLWVSFRNWRVLWLFLPIFAGMLGGITATISAFGHIHILTLVIGTSLVGVLIDFPLHWLASSLFTKYWQPTVAMHKLRFTFVISLLITLLGYVLLAFTVLPILTQTAVFSIAALIYALLTTMLVLPPLFPTKNSPPTERLQKIRHILYQISYCSIPKPLWILLIAIWLGGIWQSQWQDDIRQWVSLPPKMVAEAQKIAELSGINLSSQYFLVIANNESALLSKLSSLETVLQQQGVEFQSLGQWFIPKEQQQLLQQQLKRLTPQDYAPLIALGIPLETLETAATELQQQSLIDLSQALQTELGQSKQQLYLGQLDEQTIAAIIPINNTSANLQQLANGQDIFWQNKRNLLNQAFAHTRVQAAWLKAFSFLLAGALLWHFFGIRKSLQILTPPLLAITITLSLLGWLNIPIGLFSLFGLLLVSAIGIDYSAYMQSAQEPLSYKRIAILLAATTTIISFVLLGISSTPAVAAFGLSVSIGVAFSVFLTLRLFR
;
A
#
# COMPACT_ATOMS: atom_id res chain seq x y z
N MET A 1 44.39 -26.03 32.08
CA MET A 1 43.02 -25.85 31.54
C MET A 1 42.68 -24.44 31.10
N ASN A 2 43.25 -23.37 31.68
CA ASN A 2 42.91 -21.99 31.29
C ASN A 2 43.53 -21.51 29.95
N CYS A 3 44.70 -22.01 29.53
CA CYS A 3 45.32 -21.62 28.25
C CYS A 3 44.58 -22.17 27.05
N PHE A 4 44.07 -23.41 27.09
CA PHE A 4 43.32 -24.00 26.02
C PHE A 4 41.95 -23.30 25.78
N LYS A 5 41.29 -22.82 26.85
CA LYS A 5 40.03 -22.03 26.73
C LYS A 5 40.29 -20.64 26.15
N ALA A 6 41.43 -20.01 26.45
CA ALA A 6 41.80 -18.70 25.89
C ALA A 6 42.18 -18.78 24.41
N PHE A 7 42.80 -19.88 24.00
CA PHE A 7 43.15 -20.15 22.59
C PHE A 7 41.90 -20.37 21.73
N SER A 8 40.94 -21.12 22.23
CA SER A 8 39.63 -21.34 21.55
C SER A 8 38.84 -20.05 21.36
N THR A 9 38.85 -19.13 22.33
CA THR A 9 38.08 -17.85 22.21
C THR A 9 38.68 -16.86 21.22
N LYS A 10 40.03 -16.88 21.01
CA LYS A 10 40.68 -16.06 19.97
C LYS A 10 40.32 -16.50 18.56
N TYR A 11 40.31 -17.80 18.29
CA TYR A 11 39.91 -18.33 16.99
C TYR A 11 38.43 -18.07 16.70
N LEU A 12 37.54 -18.23 17.68
CA LEU A 12 36.11 -17.89 17.52
C LEU A 12 35.91 -16.40 17.20
N ARG A 13 36.70 -15.50 17.82
CA ARG A 13 36.66 -14.07 17.50
C ARG A 13 37.12 -13.77 16.07
N MET A 14 38.22 -14.38 15.64
CA MET A 14 38.71 -14.20 14.26
C MET A 14 37.70 -14.72 13.26
N ALA A 15 37.14 -15.90 13.48
CA ALA A 15 36.10 -16.46 12.62
C ALA A 15 34.88 -15.54 12.55
N TRP A 16 34.47 -14.96 13.70
CA TRP A 16 33.34 -14.02 13.73
C TRP A 16 33.66 -12.70 12.99
N LEU A 17 34.86 -12.15 13.14
CA LEU A 17 35.28 -10.94 12.42
C LEU A 17 35.36 -11.21 10.90
N CYS A 18 35.81 -12.38 10.47
CA CYS A 18 35.78 -12.80 9.07
C CYS A 18 34.34 -12.90 8.57
N CYS A 19 33.42 -13.44 9.38
CA CYS A 19 32.01 -13.50 9.05
C CYS A 19 31.39 -12.09 8.88
N LEU A 20 31.70 -11.17 9.78
CA LEU A 20 31.26 -9.76 9.66
C LEU A 20 31.82 -9.09 8.41
N ALA A 21 33.10 -9.30 8.09
CA ALA A 21 33.71 -8.78 6.87
C ALA A 21 33.03 -9.34 5.60
N PHE A 22 32.77 -10.65 5.59
CA PHE A 22 32.03 -11.30 4.49
C PHE A 22 30.61 -10.72 4.35
N THR A 23 29.90 -10.52 5.46
CA THR A 23 28.56 -9.91 5.46
C THR A 23 28.61 -8.48 4.91
N LEU A 24 29.63 -7.70 5.27
CA LEU A 24 29.81 -6.35 4.76
C LEU A 24 30.08 -6.33 3.24
N CYS A 25 30.90 -7.25 2.75
CA CYS A 25 31.14 -7.41 1.31
C CYS A 25 29.86 -7.84 0.56
N SER A 26 29.12 -8.78 1.15
CA SER A 26 27.82 -9.23 0.59
C SER A 26 26.81 -8.09 0.52
N PHE A 27 26.71 -7.27 1.56
CA PHE A 27 25.87 -6.09 1.59
C PHE A 27 26.28 -5.07 0.51
N GLY A 28 27.60 -4.80 0.37
CA GLY A 28 28.12 -3.92 -0.68
C GLY A 28 27.77 -4.41 -2.09
N TYR A 29 27.84 -5.73 -2.30
CA TYR A 29 27.44 -6.34 -3.57
C TYR A 29 25.92 -6.24 -3.82
N GLN A 30 25.10 -6.43 -2.79
CA GLN A 30 23.63 -6.27 -2.90
C GLN A 30 23.24 -4.84 -3.23
N LEU A 31 23.90 -3.84 -2.61
CA LEU A 31 23.69 -2.42 -2.94
C LEU A 31 24.09 -2.10 -4.39
N TYR A 32 25.20 -2.68 -4.87
CA TYR A 32 25.67 -2.47 -6.24
C TYR A 32 24.68 -2.99 -7.30
N ARG A 33 23.94 -4.06 -7.00
CA ARG A 33 22.87 -4.59 -7.87
C ARG A 33 21.66 -3.66 -8.02
N GLY A 34 21.43 -2.71 -7.12
CA GLY A 34 20.49 -1.58 -7.27
C GLY A 34 19.02 -1.84 -7.04
N GLN A 35 18.55 -3.09 -6.95
CA GLN A 35 17.11 -3.45 -6.75
C GLN A 35 16.86 -4.07 -5.37
N TRP A 36 17.38 -3.47 -4.34
CA TRP A 36 17.31 -4.03 -2.98
C TRP A 36 16.16 -3.50 -2.12
N LEU A 37 15.57 -2.35 -2.46
CA LEU A 37 14.50 -1.71 -1.70
C LEU A 37 13.19 -1.74 -2.49
N GLU A 38 12.14 -2.27 -1.88
CA GLU A 38 10.81 -2.31 -2.45
C GLU A 38 9.84 -1.42 -1.68
N THR A 39 8.96 -0.72 -2.40
CA THR A 39 8.01 0.24 -1.84
C THR A 39 6.57 -0.04 -2.27
N GLU A 40 6.34 -1.05 -3.12
CA GLU A 40 5.02 -1.38 -3.63
C GLU A 40 4.16 -2.07 -2.57
N LEU A 41 2.94 -1.56 -2.36
CA LEU A 41 1.98 -2.17 -1.44
C LEU A 41 1.51 -3.57 -1.88
N GLN A 42 1.66 -3.88 -3.18
CA GLN A 42 1.28 -5.17 -3.73
C GLN A 42 2.16 -6.31 -3.25
N SER A 43 3.45 -6.05 -3.05
CA SER A 43 4.38 -7.02 -2.50
C SER A 43 4.05 -7.42 -1.05
N LEU A 44 3.15 -6.66 -0.41
CA LEU A 44 2.64 -6.97 0.94
C LEU A 44 1.47 -7.97 0.91
N LEU A 45 0.89 -8.24 -0.27
CA LEU A 45 -0.25 -9.13 -0.38
C LEU A 45 0.17 -10.58 -0.11
N PRO A 46 -0.64 -11.33 0.65
CA PRO A 46 -0.46 -12.77 0.71
C PRO A 46 -0.64 -13.34 -0.71
N GLY A 47 0.31 -14.15 -1.16
CA GLY A 47 0.22 -14.81 -2.46
C GLY A 47 -0.97 -15.78 -2.60
N GLU A 48 -1.62 -16.09 -1.50
CA GLU A 48 -2.80 -16.94 -1.38
C GLU A 48 -4.08 -16.15 -1.09
N LEU A 49 -4.25 -14.96 -1.68
CA LEU A 49 -5.61 -14.45 -1.81
C LEU A 49 -6.40 -15.50 -2.60
N GLU A 50 -7.61 -15.84 -2.16
CA GLU A 50 -8.55 -16.75 -2.82
C GLU A 50 -9.04 -16.19 -4.18
N LEU A 51 -8.12 -15.62 -4.96
CA LEU A 51 -8.37 -15.14 -6.31
C LEU A 51 -8.09 -16.26 -7.29
N THR A 52 -9.01 -16.47 -8.22
CA THR A 52 -8.75 -17.34 -9.36
C THR A 52 -7.61 -16.77 -10.20
N GLU A 53 -6.93 -17.61 -10.96
CA GLU A 53 -5.82 -17.17 -11.83
C GLU A 53 -6.29 -16.08 -12.81
N MET A 54 -7.52 -16.16 -13.32
CA MET A 54 -8.12 -15.15 -14.20
C MET A 54 -8.29 -13.80 -13.50
N GLN A 55 -8.75 -13.79 -12.23
CA GLN A 55 -8.86 -12.57 -11.44
C GLN A 55 -7.48 -11.92 -11.20
N ARG A 56 -6.47 -12.75 -10.92
CA ARG A 56 -5.10 -12.28 -10.73
C ARG A 56 -4.53 -11.65 -12.00
N GLN A 57 -4.71 -12.29 -13.15
CA GLN A 57 -4.27 -11.75 -14.44
C GLN A 57 -5.00 -10.46 -14.79
N ALA A 58 -6.31 -10.40 -14.56
CA ALA A 58 -7.11 -9.19 -14.76
C ALA A 58 -6.60 -8.02 -13.90
N ASP A 59 -6.30 -8.29 -12.62
CA ASP A 59 -5.73 -7.28 -11.72
C ASP A 59 -4.36 -6.80 -12.20
N ILE A 60 -3.47 -7.68 -12.62
CA ILE A 60 -2.14 -7.32 -13.14
C ILE A 60 -2.26 -6.40 -14.37
N ILE A 61 -3.15 -6.74 -15.33
CA ILE A 61 -3.36 -5.94 -16.53
C ILE A 61 -3.91 -4.56 -16.14
N GLN A 62 -4.89 -4.53 -15.25
CA GLN A 62 -5.53 -3.28 -14.83
C GLN A 62 -4.56 -2.38 -14.07
N GLU A 63 -3.78 -2.93 -13.15
CA GLU A 63 -2.76 -2.20 -12.41
C GLU A 63 -1.67 -1.62 -13.30
N LYS A 64 -1.19 -2.41 -14.26
CA LYS A 64 -0.19 -1.93 -15.21
C LYS A 64 -0.71 -0.73 -16.00
N ARG A 65 -2.00 -0.72 -16.34
CA ARG A 65 -2.64 0.41 -17.04
C ARG A 65 -2.75 1.64 -16.14
N PHE A 66 -3.17 1.47 -14.88
CA PHE A 66 -3.31 2.57 -13.93
C PHE A 66 -1.96 3.15 -13.49
N ASN A 67 -1.02 2.29 -13.16
CA ASN A 67 0.28 2.72 -12.62
C ASN A 67 1.09 3.51 -13.65
N ASN A 68 0.91 3.23 -14.95
CA ASN A 68 1.66 3.89 -16.01
C ASN A 68 1.11 5.27 -16.39
N GLN A 69 -0.10 5.63 -15.96
CA GLN A 69 -0.74 6.87 -16.40
C GLN A 69 -0.49 8.02 -15.43
N LEU A 70 -0.16 9.16 -16.00
CA LEU A 70 -0.16 10.44 -15.33
C LEU A 70 -1.21 11.34 -16.00
N VAL A 71 -2.11 11.89 -15.21
CA VAL A 71 -3.18 12.78 -15.67
C VAL A 71 -3.00 14.13 -15.02
N ALA A 72 -2.94 15.19 -15.82
CA ALA A 72 -2.89 16.56 -15.34
C ALA A 72 -3.99 17.41 -15.97
N LEU A 73 -4.53 18.35 -15.19
CA LEU A 73 -5.46 19.38 -15.62
C LEU A 73 -4.85 20.75 -15.36
N ILE A 74 -4.79 21.56 -16.44
CA ILE A 74 -4.28 22.93 -16.38
C ILE A 74 -5.47 23.87 -16.52
N GLY A 75 -5.80 24.59 -15.45
CA GLY A 75 -6.95 25.49 -15.38
C GLY A 75 -6.54 26.97 -15.42
N ASN A 76 -7.29 27.75 -16.21
CA ASN A 76 -7.18 29.21 -16.19
C ASN A 76 -8.56 29.83 -16.52
N PRO A 77 -8.92 31.02 -15.98
CA PRO A 77 -10.12 31.71 -16.38
C PRO A 77 -10.17 32.05 -17.88
N SER A 78 -9.01 32.34 -18.51
CA SER A 78 -8.87 32.51 -19.96
C SER A 78 -8.54 31.17 -20.63
N ALA A 79 -9.37 30.76 -21.61
CA ALA A 79 -9.13 29.56 -22.38
C ALA A 79 -7.80 29.60 -23.16
N GLU A 80 -7.46 30.76 -23.73
CA GLU A 80 -6.21 30.96 -24.48
C GLU A 80 -4.98 30.81 -23.58
N GLN A 81 -5.04 31.35 -22.35
CA GLN A 81 -3.95 31.21 -21.38
C GLN A 81 -3.82 29.76 -20.90
N ALA A 82 -4.94 29.06 -20.67
CA ALA A 82 -4.92 27.65 -20.31
C ALA A 82 -4.24 26.81 -21.40
N GLN A 83 -4.55 27.07 -22.68
CA GLN A 83 -3.95 26.40 -23.83
C GLN A 83 -2.45 26.69 -23.96
N GLN A 84 -2.03 27.96 -23.79
CA GLN A 84 -0.61 28.32 -23.82
C GLN A 84 0.19 27.65 -22.71
N LEU A 85 -0.35 27.64 -21.47
CA LEU A 85 0.28 26.94 -20.34
C LEU A 85 0.40 25.45 -20.60
N ALA A 86 -0.62 24.83 -21.18
CA ALA A 86 -0.59 23.40 -21.52
C ALA A 86 0.45 23.09 -22.59
N LEU A 87 0.60 23.92 -23.63
CA LEU A 87 1.62 23.78 -24.67
C LEU A 87 3.04 23.89 -24.09
N GLU A 88 3.26 24.82 -23.19
CA GLU A 88 4.57 24.99 -22.57
C GLU A 88 4.90 23.78 -21.67
N LEU A 89 3.92 23.26 -20.91
CA LEU A 89 4.15 22.04 -20.13
C LEU A 89 4.38 20.81 -21.01
N ASP A 90 3.63 20.65 -22.10
CA ASP A 90 3.85 19.56 -23.08
C ASP A 90 5.30 19.62 -23.62
N SER A 91 5.75 20.81 -24.03
CA SER A 91 7.11 20.98 -24.55
C SER A 91 8.20 20.68 -23.52
N ARG A 92 7.95 20.97 -22.24
CA ARG A 92 8.86 20.66 -21.13
C ARG A 92 8.90 19.18 -20.85
N TRP A 93 7.72 18.54 -20.73
CA TRP A 93 7.62 17.13 -20.39
C TRP A 93 8.21 16.24 -21.49
N ARG A 94 8.02 16.57 -22.75
CA ARG A 94 8.63 15.84 -23.89
C ARG A 94 10.16 15.85 -23.89
N LYS A 95 10.80 16.79 -23.18
CA LYS A 95 12.27 16.80 -23.01
C LYS A 95 12.76 15.72 -22.05
N HIS A 96 11.89 15.24 -21.16
CA HIS A 96 12.21 14.20 -20.17
C HIS A 96 11.80 12.82 -20.66
N GLN A 97 12.46 12.33 -21.74
CA GLN A 97 12.21 11.01 -22.31
C GLN A 97 12.56 9.86 -21.34
N GLU A 98 13.39 10.12 -20.35
CA GLU A 98 13.72 9.22 -19.26
C GLU A 98 12.51 8.98 -18.31
N LEU A 99 11.59 9.94 -18.22
CA LEU A 99 10.40 9.85 -17.35
C LEU A 99 9.16 9.38 -18.11
N PHE A 100 8.98 9.85 -19.35
CA PHE A 100 7.76 9.64 -20.12
C PHE A 100 8.04 8.88 -21.42
N SER A 101 7.21 7.88 -21.70
CA SER A 101 7.18 7.21 -22.99
C SER A 101 6.36 7.99 -24.02
N THR A 102 5.22 8.56 -23.59
CA THR A 102 4.38 9.45 -24.41
C THR A 102 3.87 10.61 -23.58
N VAL A 103 3.64 11.74 -24.26
CA VAL A 103 2.94 12.92 -23.69
C VAL A 103 1.89 13.34 -24.70
N ASP A 104 0.61 13.29 -24.29
CA ASP A 104 -0.54 13.46 -25.15
C ASP A 104 -1.33 14.71 -24.74
N LEU A 105 -1.15 15.79 -25.47
CA LEU A 105 -1.89 17.04 -25.31
C LEU A 105 -2.85 17.29 -26.45
N LYS A 106 -2.36 17.14 -27.69
CA LYS A 106 -3.15 17.43 -28.88
C LYS A 106 -3.70 16.15 -29.49
N ILE A 107 -4.96 16.17 -29.82
CA ILE A 107 -5.62 15.13 -30.60
C ILE A 107 -5.88 15.74 -31.96
N ASN A 108 -5.09 15.36 -32.96
CA ASN A 108 -5.25 15.74 -34.35
C ASN A 108 -5.93 14.58 -35.09
N PRO A 109 -7.26 14.45 -35.03
CA PRO A 109 -7.92 13.37 -35.71
C PRO A 109 -7.85 13.60 -37.24
N ASP A 110 -7.55 12.56 -37.98
CA ASP A 110 -7.77 12.57 -39.42
C ASP A 110 -9.28 12.52 -39.70
N LEU A 111 -9.83 13.65 -40.13
CA LEU A 111 -11.26 13.78 -40.40
C LEU A 111 -11.76 12.72 -41.39
N ASN A 112 -10.97 12.40 -42.44
CA ASN A 112 -11.35 11.37 -43.40
C ASN A 112 -11.39 9.98 -42.76
N LYS A 113 -10.39 9.70 -41.92
CA LYS A 113 -10.33 8.46 -41.15
C LYS A 113 -11.50 8.35 -40.18
N LEU A 114 -11.81 9.41 -39.41
CA LEU A 114 -12.95 9.45 -38.51
C LEU A 114 -14.27 9.26 -39.23
N GLN A 115 -14.47 9.92 -40.37
CA GLN A 115 -15.66 9.74 -41.16
C GLN A 115 -15.84 8.29 -41.66
N ASN A 116 -14.72 7.66 -42.07
CA ASN A 116 -14.74 6.26 -42.46
C ASN A 116 -15.03 5.33 -41.27
N GLU A 117 -14.43 5.61 -40.09
CA GLU A 117 -14.74 4.86 -38.88
C GLU A 117 -16.20 5.00 -38.44
N ILE A 118 -16.77 6.23 -38.53
CA ILE A 118 -18.20 6.43 -38.24
C ILE A 118 -19.08 5.61 -39.19
N LYS A 119 -18.75 5.60 -40.49
CA LYS A 119 -19.47 4.77 -41.47
C LYS A 119 -19.40 3.28 -41.13
N GLN A 120 -18.23 2.81 -40.71
CA GLN A 120 -18.01 1.42 -40.32
C GLN A 120 -18.77 1.05 -39.03
N LEU A 121 -18.79 1.94 -38.04
CA LEU A 121 -19.31 1.68 -36.70
C LEU A 121 -20.82 1.94 -36.56
N ARG A 122 -21.47 2.58 -37.55
CA ARG A 122 -22.87 3.07 -37.44
C ARG A 122 -23.90 1.99 -37.12
N LEU A 123 -23.69 0.72 -37.54
CA LEU A 123 -24.54 -0.39 -37.14
C LEU A 123 -24.17 -0.97 -35.77
N ALA A 124 -22.89 -0.96 -35.46
CA ALA A 124 -22.33 -1.57 -34.23
C ALA A 124 -22.55 -0.71 -32.97
N LEU A 125 -22.71 0.60 -33.10
CA LEU A 125 -22.90 1.54 -32.00
C LEU A 125 -24.29 2.15 -31.91
N LEU A 126 -25.30 1.45 -32.42
CA LEU A 126 -26.67 1.95 -32.40
C LEU A 126 -27.33 1.72 -31.03
N PRO A 127 -27.85 2.77 -30.34
CA PRO A 127 -28.51 2.62 -29.04
C PRO A 127 -29.71 1.67 -29.09
N ALA A 128 -29.92 0.90 -28.02
CA ALA A 128 -30.96 -0.12 -27.96
C ALA A 128 -32.40 0.45 -28.23
N HIS A 129 -32.71 1.66 -27.73
CA HIS A 129 -34.01 2.30 -27.98
C HIS A 129 -34.21 2.65 -29.45
N ILE A 130 -33.15 3.04 -30.18
CA ILE A 130 -33.21 3.31 -31.61
C ILE A 130 -33.34 2.03 -32.41
N GLN A 131 -32.69 0.94 -32.00
CA GLN A 131 -32.89 -0.37 -32.62
C GLN A 131 -34.36 -0.80 -32.52
N GLN A 132 -34.97 -0.63 -31.34
CA GLN A 132 -36.38 -0.93 -31.11
C GLN A 132 -37.30 -0.01 -31.93
N GLU A 133 -37.00 1.28 -32.01
CA GLU A 133 -37.77 2.25 -32.77
C GLU A 133 -37.74 1.93 -34.27
N LEU A 134 -36.57 1.62 -34.83
CA LEU A 134 -36.45 1.17 -36.23
C LEU A 134 -37.21 -0.13 -36.52
N GLN A 135 -37.37 -1.00 -35.51
CA GLN A 135 -38.10 -2.26 -35.64
C GLN A 135 -39.63 -2.08 -35.58
N THR A 136 -40.11 -1.23 -34.64
CA THR A 136 -41.55 -1.14 -34.32
C THR A 136 -42.25 0.07 -34.94
N ALA A 137 -41.52 1.17 -35.16
CA ALA A 137 -42.06 2.45 -35.63
C ALA A 137 -41.05 3.21 -36.52
N PRO A 138 -40.57 2.63 -37.65
CA PRO A 138 -39.53 3.26 -38.47
C PRO A 138 -39.93 4.65 -38.99
N GLN A 139 -41.20 4.88 -39.30
CA GLN A 139 -41.70 6.19 -39.72
C GLN A 139 -41.49 7.27 -38.62
N GLN A 140 -41.69 6.91 -37.35
CA GLN A 140 -41.45 7.84 -36.23
C GLN A 140 -39.95 8.19 -36.11
N TYR A 141 -39.06 7.21 -36.26
CA TYR A 141 -37.61 7.45 -36.31
C TYR A 141 -37.24 8.45 -37.41
N PHE A 142 -37.76 8.25 -38.65
CA PHE A 142 -37.46 9.15 -39.76
C PHE A 142 -38.12 10.52 -39.60
N GLN A 143 -39.24 10.62 -38.92
CA GLN A 143 -39.84 11.90 -38.58
C GLN A 143 -38.97 12.70 -37.62
N GLN A 144 -38.49 12.08 -36.54
CA GLN A 144 -37.57 12.72 -35.61
C GLN A 144 -36.26 13.14 -36.28
N TYR A 145 -35.78 12.31 -37.22
CA TYR A 145 -34.56 12.65 -37.98
C TYR A 145 -34.79 13.81 -38.92
N ALA A 146 -35.95 13.85 -39.63
CA ALA A 146 -36.32 14.98 -40.47
C ALA A 146 -36.42 16.30 -39.69
N GLU A 147 -37.01 16.28 -38.49
CA GLU A 147 -37.07 17.44 -37.59
C GLU A 147 -35.68 17.90 -37.16
N GLN A 148 -34.76 16.96 -36.92
CA GLN A 148 -33.37 17.29 -36.57
C GLN A 148 -32.61 17.91 -37.76
N ILE A 149 -32.81 17.47 -38.97
CA ILE A 149 -32.22 18.05 -40.18
C ILE A 149 -32.63 19.52 -40.32
N LEU A 150 -33.89 19.84 -40.01
CA LEU A 150 -34.44 21.19 -40.10
C LEU A 150 -34.01 22.10 -38.94
N ASN A 151 -33.51 21.54 -37.85
CA ASN A 151 -33.11 22.31 -36.67
C ASN A 151 -31.66 22.79 -36.81
N PRO A 152 -31.40 24.10 -37.00
CA PRO A 152 -30.03 24.63 -37.14
C PRO A 152 -29.17 24.50 -35.84
N PHE A 153 -29.83 24.22 -34.71
CA PHE A 153 -29.16 24.01 -33.42
C PHE A 153 -28.96 22.51 -33.09
N SER A 154 -29.39 21.61 -33.99
CA SER A 154 -29.14 20.19 -33.80
C SER A 154 -27.62 19.93 -33.84
N ARG A 155 -27.13 19.02 -32.95
CA ARG A 155 -25.72 18.59 -32.98
C ARG A 155 -25.45 17.99 -34.36
N SER A 156 -24.58 18.63 -35.14
CA SER A 156 -24.15 18.15 -36.43
C SER A 156 -23.40 16.82 -36.29
N SER A 157 -23.76 15.82 -37.07
CA SER A 157 -22.92 14.66 -37.28
C SER A 157 -21.60 15.08 -37.93
N LEU A 158 -20.49 14.37 -37.67
CA LEU A 158 -19.26 14.55 -38.43
C LEU A 158 -19.37 14.09 -39.88
N LEU A 159 -20.45 13.34 -40.22
CA LEU A 159 -20.83 13.01 -41.58
C LEU A 159 -21.79 14.07 -42.14
N SER A 160 -21.59 14.42 -43.40
CA SER A 160 -22.60 15.19 -44.13
C SER A 160 -23.87 14.34 -44.37
N ILE A 161 -25.02 15.01 -44.62
CA ILE A 161 -26.28 14.29 -44.93
C ILE A 161 -26.08 13.36 -46.10
N GLU A 162 -25.34 13.77 -47.13
CA GLU A 162 -25.01 12.97 -48.29
C GLU A 162 -24.21 11.69 -48.01
N GLN A 163 -23.47 11.68 -46.89
CA GLN A 163 -22.72 10.52 -46.46
C GLN A 163 -23.49 9.60 -45.52
N ASP A 164 -24.64 10.06 -44.94
CA ASP A 164 -25.44 9.33 -43.96
C ASP A 164 -26.94 9.67 -44.07
N TRP A 165 -27.52 9.36 -45.21
CA TRP A 165 -28.91 9.68 -45.52
C TRP A 165 -29.94 9.12 -44.51
N LEU A 166 -29.63 8.01 -43.86
CA LEU A 166 -30.48 7.40 -42.82
C LEU A 166 -30.17 7.89 -41.39
N GLY A 167 -29.13 8.70 -41.21
CA GLY A 167 -28.82 9.37 -39.96
C GLY A 167 -28.30 8.45 -38.86
N LEU A 168 -27.78 7.24 -39.16
CA LEU A 168 -27.31 6.30 -38.17
C LEU A 168 -25.93 6.67 -37.61
N GLY A 169 -25.10 7.35 -38.40
CA GLY A 169 -23.76 7.77 -38.00
C GLY A 169 -23.71 8.81 -36.84
N ARG A 170 -24.83 9.56 -36.67
CA ARG A 170 -24.98 10.54 -35.58
C ARG A 170 -24.85 9.91 -34.18
N PHE A 171 -25.27 8.64 -34.05
CA PHE A 171 -25.21 7.92 -32.78
C PHE A 171 -23.80 7.48 -32.40
N VAL A 172 -22.90 7.26 -33.37
CA VAL A 172 -21.53 6.88 -33.13
C VAL A 172 -20.81 7.94 -32.31
N THR A 173 -20.95 9.22 -32.71
CA THR A 173 -20.34 10.34 -31.97
C THR A 173 -20.97 10.54 -30.59
N THR A 174 -22.31 10.40 -30.49
CA THR A 174 -23.04 10.56 -29.24
C THR A 174 -22.67 9.46 -28.23
N GLN A 175 -22.59 8.20 -28.68
CA GLN A 175 -22.20 7.07 -27.81
C GLN A 175 -20.72 7.12 -27.35
N THR A 176 -19.88 7.70 -28.19
CA THR A 176 -18.44 7.75 -27.88
C THR A 176 -18.07 8.98 -27.05
N ILE A 177 -18.64 10.14 -27.34
CA ILE A 177 -18.27 11.44 -26.73
C ILE A 177 -19.30 11.88 -25.66
N GLY A 178 -20.53 11.38 -25.73
CA GLY A 178 -21.72 11.97 -25.11
C GLY A 178 -21.86 11.94 -23.59
N GLN A 179 -20.95 11.32 -22.83
CA GLN A 179 -21.08 11.17 -21.37
C GLN A 179 -19.96 11.86 -20.57
N THR A 180 -19.03 12.54 -21.22
CA THR A 180 -17.95 13.24 -20.52
C THR A 180 -18.15 14.75 -20.55
N ALA A 181 -17.83 15.43 -19.44
CA ALA A 181 -17.79 16.91 -19.37
C ALA A 181 -16.68 17.49 -20.28
N MET A 182 -15.88 16.63 -20.91
CA MET A 182 -14.80 16.99 -21.82
C MET A 182 -15.33 17.27 -23.21
N SER A 183 -14.91 18.41 -23.78
CA SER A 183 -15.15 18.78 -25.17
C SER A 183 -13.83 18.92 -25.91
N TRP A 184 -13.80 18.45 -27.16
CA TRP A 184 -12.66 18.69 -28.04
C TRP A 184 -12.82 20.08 -28.70
N ASP A 185 -11.76 20.87 -28.65
CA ASP A 185 -11.73 22.17 -29.30
C ASP A 185 -11.04 22.07 -30.67
N PRO A 186 -11.77 22.33 -31.79
CA PRO A 186 -11.21 22.19 -33.14
C PRO A 186 -10.05 23.14 -33.43
N GLN A 187 -9.99 24.31 -32.76
CA GLN A 187 -8.96 25.32 -33.05
C GLN A 187 -7.63 24.97 -32.39
N SER A 188 -7.65 24.51 -31.16
CA SER A 188 -6.45 24.13 -30.40
C SER A 188 -6.09 22.65 -30.55
N ALA A 189 -7.02 21.83 -31.02
CA ALA A 189 -6.93 20.36 -31.06
C ALA A 189 -6.75 19.73 -29.68
N MET A 190 -7.21 20.37 -28.61
CA MET A 190 -7.07 19.94 -27.22
C MET A 190 -8.40 19.51 -26.62
N LEU A 191 -8.34 18.60 -25.64
CA LEU A 191 -9.47 18.30 -24.78
C LEU A 191 -9.59 19.35 -23.68
N GLN A 192 -10.76 19.99 -23.61
CA GLN A 192 -11.05 21.04 -22.63
C GLN A 192 -12.32 20.70 -21.84
N ILE A 193 -12.35 21.18 -20.60
CA ILE A 193 -13.49 21.11 -19.70
C ILE A 193 -13.81 22.54 -19.29
N LYS A 194 -15.04 23.00 -19.55
CA LYS A 194 -15.53 24.31 -19.11
C LYS A 194 -16.43 24.11 -17.90
N GLN A 195 -15.97 24.53 -16.72
CA GLN A 195 -16.75 24.45 -15.50
C GLN A 195 -16.65 25.76 -14.72
N ALA A 196 -17.78 26.33 -14.35
CA ALA A 196 -17.89 27.65 -13.75
C ALA A 196 -17.14 28.70 -14.61
N ASN A 197 -16.20 29.45 -13.99
CA ASN A 197 -15.41 30.48 -14.68
C ASN A 197 -14.02 29.99 -15.09
N MET A 198 -13.81 28.68 -15.21
CA MET A 198 -12.49 28.13 -15.54
C MET A 198 -12.56 27.19 -16.75
N THR A 199 -11.56 27.30 -17.60
CA THR A 199 -11.28 26.34 -18.67
C THR A 199 -10.09 25.47 -18.26
N TRP A 200 -10.30 24.17 -18.24
CA TRP A 200 -9.30 23.15 -17.91
C TRP A 200 -8.86 22.43 -19.18
N ILE A 201 -7.58 22.31 -19.39
CA ILE A 201 -6.97 21.54 -20.47
C ILE A 201 -6.41 20.24 -19.92
N LEU A 202 -6.73 19.13 -20.57
CA LEU A 202 -6.25 17.80 -20.20
C LEU A 202 -4.89 17.53 -20.84
N LEU A 203 -3.91 17.17 -20.00
CA LEU A 203 -2.60 16.68 -20.42
C LEU A 203 -2.41 15.29 -19.84
N ARG A 204 -2.19 14.30 -20.69
CA ARG A 204 -1.90 12.92 -20.30
C ARG A 204 -0.47 12.56 -20.62
N ALA A 205 0.16 11.75 -19.78
CA ALA A 205 1.46 11.18 -20.07
C ALA A 205 1.52 9.72 -19.62
N THR A 206 2.27 8.92 -20.35
CA THR A 206 2.56 7.53 -19.99
C THR A 206 3.97 7.46 -19.44
N LEU A 207 4.12 6.95 -18.22
CA LEU A 207 5.41 6.82 -17.56
C LEU A 207 6.24 5.68 -18.17
N GLN A 208 7.55 5.82 -18.15
CA GLN A 208 8.46 4.74 -18.53
C GLN A 208 8.38 3.60 -17.49
N PRO A 209 8.42 2.32 -17.91
CA PRO A 209 8.32 1.18 -16.99
C PRO A 209 9.36 1.19 -15.86
N GLN A 210 10.54 1.75 -16.10
CA GLN A 210 11.61 1.88 -15.11
C GLN A 210 11.20 2.77 -13.91
N ASN A 211 10.35 3.77 -14.13
CA ASN A 211 9.91 4.71 -13.11
C ASN A 211 8.75 4.19 -12.26
N LEU A 212 8.19 3.04 -12.62
CA LEU A 212 7.14 2.38 -11.86
C LEU A 212 7.72 1.56 -10.71
N MET A 213 8.83 0.87 -10.97
CA MET A 213 9.51 0.04 -9.96
C MET A 213 10.35 0.84 -8.98
N ALA A 214 10.87 2.00 -9.42
CA ALA A 214 11.64 2.91 -8.58
C ALA A 214 11.19 4.35 -8.84
N PRO A 215 10.12 4.83 -8.19
CA PRO A 215 9.61 6.18 -8.39
C PRO A 215 10.73 7.19 -8.15
N SER A 216 11.08 7.95 -9.20
CA SER A 216 12.18 8.90 -9.14
C SER A 216 11.74 10.19 -8.45
N SER A 217 12.60 10.72 -7.62
CA SER A 217 12.42 12.07 -7.05
C SER A 217 12.35 13.15 -8.14
N GLU A 218 12.85 12.86 -9.34
CA GLU A 218 12.83 13.73 -10.51
C GLU A 218 11.40 13.98 -11.02
N LEU A 219 10.54 12.94 -11.01
CA LEU A 219 9.13 13.10 -11.39
C LEU A 219 8.41 14.06 -10.44
N ALA A 220 8.60 13.89 -9.14
CA ALA A 220 7.99 14.76 -8.14
C ALA A 220 8.50 16.21 -8.29
N LEU A 221 9.79 16.40 -8.51
CA LEU A 221 10.41 17.70 -8.74
C LEU A 221 9.87 18.37 -10.00
N LEU A 222 9.74 17.62 -11.11
CA LEU A 222 9.18 18.14 -12.37
C LEU A 222 7.72 18.58 -12.18
N MET A 223 6.91 17.82 -11.42
CA MET A 223 5.53 18.20 -11.13
C MET A 223 5.45 19.46 -10.26
N GLU A 224 6.35 19.61 -9.30
CA GLU A 224 6.41 20.78 -8.46
C GLU A 224 6.86 22.04 -9.25
N GLN A 225 7.84 21.91 -10.14
CA GLN A 225 8.24 22.96 -11.08
C GLN A 225 7.10 23.33 -12.04
N SER A 226 6.35 22.34 -12.54
CA SER A 226 5.18 22.56 -13.40
C SER A 226 4.10 23.31 -12.66
N ARG A 227 3.82 22.95 -11.40
CA ARG A 227 2.89 23.65 -10.51
C ARG A 227 3.31 25.11 -10.26
N ALA A 228 4.57 25.34 -9.92
CA ALA A 228 5.11 26.67 -9.67
C ALA A 228 5.00 27.55 -10.92
N TYR A 229 5.28 26.99 -12.10
CA TYR A 229 5.15 27.68 -13.37
C TYR A 229 3.71 28.12 -13.65
N VAL A 230 2.74 27.19 -13.54
CA VAL A 230 1.31 27.47 -13.78
C VAL A 230 0.77 28.49 -12.78
N THR A 231 1.13 28.35 -11.50
CA THR A 231 0.70 29.29 -10.43
C THR A 231 1.25 30.70 -10.66
N LYS A 232 2.51 30.82 -11.13
CA LYS A 232 3.11 32.13 -11.48
C LYS A 232 2.32 32.88 -12.57
N HIS A 233 1.64 32.13 -13.46
CA HIS A 233 0.81 32.66 -14.53
C HIS A 233 -0.69 32.67 -14.16
N GLN A 234 -1.02 32.70 -12.88
CA GLN A 234 -2.39 32.77 -12.35
C GLN A 234 -3.28 31.58 -12.75
N GLY A 235 -2.68 30.44 -13.13
CA GLY A 235 -3.36 29.20 -13.42
C GLY A 235 -3.44 28.25 -12.21
N GLN A 236 -4.27 27.23 -12.33
CA GLN A 236 -4.35 26.13 -11.39
C GLN A 236 -3.82 24.86 -12.05
N PHE A 237 -3.04 24.08 -11.30
CA PHE A 237 -2.46 22.81 -11.76
C PHE A 237 -2.89 21.69 -10.85
N LEU A 238 -3.59 20.70 -11.41
CA LEU A 238 -3.98 19.48 -10.73
C LEU A 238 -3.25 18.32 -11.42
N VAL A 239 -2.70 17.38 -10.64
CA VAL A 239 -2.01 16.20 -11.19
C VAL A 239 -2.25 14.99 -10.32
N THR A 240 -2.40 13.84 -10.96
CA THR A 240 -2.51 12.54 -10.29
C THR A 240 -1.78 11.46 -11.06
N ALA A 241 -1.04 10.61 -10.34
CA ALA A 241 -0.41 9.40 -10.84
C ALA A 241 -0.07 8.49 -9.65
N ALA A 242 -0.16 7.18 -9.79
CA ALA A 242 0.23 6.23 -8.75
C ALA A 242 1.70 6.42 -8.33
N ALA A 243 2.59 6.69 -9.30
CA ALA A 243 4.02 6.95 -9.07
C ALA A 243 4.27 8.17 -8.16
N LEU A 244 3.42 9.21 -8.19
CA LEU A 244 3.57 10.38 -7.32
C LEU A 244 3.24 10.03 -5.86
N PHE A 245 2.20 9.25 -5.62
CA PHE A 245 1.87 8.76 -4.27
C PHE A 245 2.97 7.87 -3.72
N SER A 246 3.52 6.97 -4.53
CA SER A 246 4.62 6.09 -4.13
C SER A 246 5.90 6.87 -3.84
N SER A 247 6.21 7.90 -4.65
CA SER A 247 7.37 8.79 -4.45
C SER A 247 7.26 9.58 -3.15
N ASP A 248 6.09 10.17 -2.85
CA ASP A 248 5.85 10.91 -1.61
C ASP A 248 5.96 9.98 -0.38
N ALA A 249 5.34 8.81 -0.45
CA ALA A 249 5.41 7.81 0.62
C ALA A 249 6.86 7.37 0.89
N LYS A 250 7.63 7.12 -0.17
CA LYS A 250 9.05 6.75 -0.07
C LYS A 250 9.88 7.88 0.56
N GLN A 251 9.75 9.09 0.05
CA GLN A 251 10.50 10.25 0.55
C GLN A 251 10.20 10.53 2.02
N LYS A 252 8.93 10.45 2.43
CA LYS A 252 8.53 10.59 3.83
C LYS A 252 9.12 9.49 4.70
N ALA A 253 8.97 8.24 4.27
CA ALA A 253 9.50 7.11 5.02
C ALA A 253 11.03 7.17 5.19
N GLU A 254 11.77 7.56 4.14
CA GLU A 254 13.22 7.75 4.19
C GLU A 254 13.62 8.91 5.13
N SER A 255 12.97 10.06 5.01
CA SER A 255 13.27 11.23 5.83
C SER A 255 12.92 11.01 7.31
N GLU A 256 11.75 10.43 7.60
CA GLU A 256 11.32 10.11 8.95
C GLU A 256 12.22 9.03 9.57
N SER A 257 12.50 7.94 8.84
CA SER A 257 13.38 6.87 9.31
C SER A 257 14.77 7.41 9.63
N THR A 258 15.33 8.27 8.78
CA THR A 258 16.64 8.91 9.01
C THR A 258 16.61 9.81 10.24
N LEU A 259 15.60 10.68 10.35
CA LEU A 259 15.45 11.59 11.49
C LEU A 259 15.26 10.83 12.80
N MET A 260 14.38 9.83 12.83
CA MET A 260 14.12 8.99 14.00
C MET A 260 15.35 8.20 14.41
N THR A 261 16.10 7.68 13.44
CA THR A 261 17.37 6.97 13.70
C THR A 261 18.40 7.90 14.33
N ILE A 262 18.61 9.10 13.78
CA ILE A 262 19.56 10.09 14.31
C ILE A 262 19.15 10.51 15.71
N ILE A 263 17.89 10.88 15.93
CA ILE A 263 17.39 11.30 17.25
C ILE A 263 17.48 10.14 18.25
N GLY A 264 17.04 8.95 17.85
CA GLY A 264 17.05 7.76 18.70
C GLY A 264 18.46 7.36 19.14
N LEU A 265 19.40 7.32 18.20
CA LEU A 265 20.81 7.05 18.49
C LEU A 265 21.42 8.16 19.36
N SER A 266 21.11 9.42 19.08
CA SER A 266 21.63 10.56 19.87
C SER A 266 21.11 10.54 21.31
N LEU A 267 19.81 10.33 21.52
CA LEU A 267 19.20 10.22 22.85
C LEU A 267 19.72 9.00 23.60
N THR A 268 19.85 7.87 22.92
CA THR A 268 20.43 6.65 23.50
C THR A 268 21.87 6.89 23.91
N LEU A 269 22.68 7.51 23.06
CA LEU A 269 24.05 7.85 23.35
C LEU A 269 24.15 8.82 24.53
N LEU A 270 23.33 9.84 24.58
CA LEU A 270 23.27 10.80 25.69
C LEU A 270 22.90 10.08 27.00
N LEU A 271 21.90 9.22 27.00
CA LEU A 271 21.48 8.43 28.15
C LEU A 271 22.65 7.56 28.67
N LEU A 272 23.33 6.87 27.76
CA LEU A 272 24.48 6.01 28.09
C LEU A 272 25.66 6.84 28.60
N TRP A 273 25.97 7.96 27.95
CA TRP A 273 27.05 8.84 28.38
C TRP A 273 26.79 9.44 29.78
N VAL A 274 25.57 9.88 30.03
CA VAL A 274 25.14 10.39 31.36
C VAL A 274 25.23 9.28 32.42
N SER A 275 24.86 8.04 32.06
CA SER A 275 24.87 6.90 33.00
C SER A 275 26.27 6.39 33.31
N PHE A 276 27.13 6.24 32.30
CA PHE A 276 28.46 5.61 32.46
C PHE A 276 29.62 6.60 32.51
N ARG A 277 29.44 7.84 32.03
CA ARG A 277 30.48 8.89 31.96
C ARG A 277 31.81 8.45 31.36
N ASN A 278 31.76 7.60 30.35
CA ASN A 278 32.92 7.02 29.67
C ASN A 278 32.67 6.95 28.16
N TRP A 279 33.55 7.53 27.37
CA TRP A 279 33.45 7.49 25.90
C TRP A 279 33.51 6.08 25.30
N ARG A 280 34.05 5.10 26.06
CA ARG A 280 34.02 3.69 25.61
C ARG A 280 32.61 3.10 25.44
N VAL A 281 31.59 3.75 25.97
CA VAL A 281 30.20 3.42 25.73
C VAL A 281 29.86 3.41 24.23
N LEU A 282 30.58 4.18 23.41
CA LEU A 282 30.45 4.15 21.95
C LEU A 282 30.65 2.76 21.35
N TRP A 283 31.45 1.90 21.96
CA TRP A 283 31.63 0.52 21.49
C TRP A 283 30.37 -0.32 21.62
N LEU A 284 29.36 0.10 22.39
CA LEU A 284 28.04 -0.57 22.45
C LEU A 284 27.25 -0.46 21.14
N PHE A 285 27.63 0.49 20.29
CA PHE A 285 27.00 0.59 18.95
C PHE A 285 27.50 -0.46 17.96
N LEU A 286 28.63 -1.11 18.24
CA LEU A 286 29.20 -2.14 17.38
C LEU A 286 28.27 -3.37 17.24
N PRO A 287 27.71 -3.95 18.31
CA PRO A 287 26.65 -4.98 18.19
C PRO A 287 25.42 -4.51 17.45
N ILE A 288 25.00 -3.26 17.64
CA ILE A 288 23.84 -2.70 16.92
C ILE A 288 24.12 -2.66 15.42
N PHE A 289 25.28 -2.09 15.04
CA PHE A 289 25.68 -2.03 13.64
C PHE A 289 25.81 -3.44 13.02
N ALA A 290 26.44 -4.37 13.72
CA ALA A 290 26.56 -5.75 13.27
C ALA A 290 25.18 -6.43 13.12
N GLY A 291 24.25 -6.19 14.07
CA GLY A 291 22.88 -6.68 14.01
C GLY A 291 22.11 -6.13 12.83
N MET A 292 22.14 -4.82 12.63
CA MET A 292 21.49 -4.17 11.49
C MET A 292 22.03 -4.67 10.16
N LEU A 293 23.35 -4.74 10.02
CA LEU A 293 24.01 -5.27 8.83
C LEU A 293 23.60 -6.71 8.55
N GLY A 294 23.62 -7.56 9.59
CA GLY A 294 23.19 -8.96 9.48
C GLY A 294 21.73 -9.11 9.11
N GLY A 295 20.85 -8.30 9.73
CA GLY A 295 19.41 -8.30 9.44
C GLY A 295 19.09 -7.91 8.00
N ILE A 296 19.63 -6.78 7.53
CA ILE A 296 19.43 -6.30 6.16
C ILE A 296 19.95 -7.34 5.14
N THR A 297 21.21 -7.76 5.30
CA THR A 297 21.86 -8.69 4.36
C THR A 297 21.12 -10.03 4.30
N ALA A 298 20.71 -10.56 5.45
CA ALA A 298 19.96 -11.83 5.50
C ALA A 298 18.60 -11.70 4.81
N THR A 299 17.88 -10.61 5.02
CA THR A 299 16.57 -10.37 4.40
C THR A 299 16.70 -10.26 2.88
N ILE A 300 17.64 -9.44 2.39
CA ILE A 300 17.88 -9.30 0.94
C ILE A 300 18.34 -10.62 0.34
N SER A 301 19.18 -11.41 1.04
CA SER A 301 19.62 -12.73 0.56
C SER A 301 18.49 -13.74 0.47
N ALA A 302 17.51 -13.67 1.38
CA ALA A 302 16.38 -14.61 1.42
C ALA A 302 15.28 -14.27 0.41
N PHE A 303 15.00 -12.96 0.19
CA PHE A 303 13.85 -12.50 -0.59
C PHE A 303 14.25 -11.74 -1.86
N GLY A 304 15.54 -11.46 -2.08
CA GLY A 304 16.03 -10.64 -3.19
C GLY A 304 15.90 -9.12 -2.96
N HIS A 305 15.00 -8.69 -2.08
CA HIS A 305 14.72 -7.28 -1.73
C HIS A 305 14.30 -7.16 -0.27
N ILE A 306 14.24 -5.93 0.23
CA ILE A 306 13.64 -5.62 1.53
C ILE A 306 12.55 -4.57 1.34
N HIS A 307 11.38 -4.80 1.92
CA HIS A 307 10.30 -3.81 1.88
C HIS A 307 10.59 -2.63 2.84
N ILE A 308 10.24 -1.40 2.43
CA ILE A 308 10.53 -0.19 3.21
C ILE A 308 9.93 -0.24 4.62
N LEU A 309 8.73 -0.79 4.80
CA LEU A 309 8.12 -0.95 6.12
C LEU A 309 8.90 -1.95 6.99
N THR A 310 9.43 -3.03 6.41
CA THR A 310 10.32 -3.97 7.11
C THR A 310 11.60 -3.26 7.58
N LEU A 311 12.16 -2.39 6.73
CA LEU A 311 13.33 -1.61 7.09
C LEU A 311 13.04 -0.63 8.23
N VAL A 312 11.92 0.10 8.17
CA VAL A 312 11.50 1.05 9.22
C VAL A 312 11.24 0.33 10.55
N ILE A 313 10.52 -0.79 10.54
CA ILE A 313 10.31 -1.62 11.73
C ILE A 313 11.65 -2.19 12.22
N GLY A 314 12.49 -2.66 11.30
CA GLY A 314 13.81 -3.20 11.60
C GLY A 314 14.75 -2.19 12.27
N THR A 315 14.76 -0.93 11.82
CA THR A 315 15.57 0.13 12.44
C THR A 315 15.15 0.42 13.88
N SER A 316 13.90 0.20 14.24
CA SER A 316 13.43 0.35 15.63
C SER A 316 13.99 -0.69 16.58
N LEU A 317 14.41 -1.86 16.06
CA LEU A 317 15.04 -2.90 16.88
C LEU A 317 16.39 -2.46 17.48
N VAL A 318 16.95 -1.31 17.09
CA VAL A 318 18.13 -0.71 17.71
C VAL A 318 17.96 -0.66 19.23
N GLY A 319 16.76 -0.31 19.73
CA GLY A 319 16.45 -0.30 21.17
C GLY A 319 16.51 -1.69 21.82
N VAL A 320 16.26 -2.75 21.09
CA VAL A 320 16.32 -4.13 21.58
C VAL A 320 17.72 -4.72 21.42
N LEU A 321 18.42 -4.40 20.32
CA LEU A 321 19.78 -4.88 20.06
C LEU A 321 20.78 -4.38 21.10
N ILE A 322 20.54 -3.21 21.70
CA ILE A 322 21.39 -2.64 22.74
C ILE A 322 21.20 -3.31 24.09
N ASP A 323 20.12 -4.04 24.33
CA ASP A 323 19.82 -4.62 25.65
C ASP A 323 20.89 -5.62 26.09
N PHE A 324 21.40 -6.49 25.20
CA PHE A 324 22.48 -7.43 25.54
C PHE A 324 23.74 -6.74 26.00
N PRO A 325 24.38 -5.82 25.24
CA PRO A 325 25.56 -5.13 25.66
C PRO A 325 25.32 -4.24 26.89
N LEU A 326 24.09 -3.69 27.02
CA LEU A 326 23.76 -2.82 28.14
C LEU A 326 23.64 -3.59 29.46
N HIS A 327 22.94 -4.73 29.48
CA HIS A 327 22.86 -5.60 30.65
C HIS A 327 24.25 -6.07 31.10
N TRP A 328 25.15 -6.37 30.15
CA TRP A 328 26.51 -6.73 30.47
C TRP A 328 27.28 -5.57 31.08
N LEU A 329 27.21 -4.37 30.49
CA LEU A 329 27.94 -3.20 30.95
C LEU A 329 27.37 -2.62 32.26
N ALA A 330 26.05 -2.75 32.49
CA ALA A 330 25.38 -2.23 33.68
C ALA A 330 26.02 -2.76 34.99
N SER A 331 26.53 -3.98 35.01
CA SER A 331 27.23 -4.56 36.15
C SER A 331 28.47 -3.77 36.53
N SER A 332 29.11 -3.04 35.61
CA SER A 332 30.27 -2.18 35.85
C SER A 332 29.96 -0.95 36.71
N LEU A 333 28.68 -0.55 36.82
CA LEU A 333 28.29 0.60 37.65
C LEU A 333 28.32 0.31 39.14
N PHE A 334 28.22 -0.96 39.54
CA PHE A 334 27.98 -1.38 40.91
C PHE A 334 29.12 -2.17 41.52
N THR A 335 29.96 -2.80 40.66
CA THR A 335 31.01 -3.69 41.12
C THR A 335 32.32 -2.90 41.26
N LYS A 336 32.93 -2.92 42.50
CA LYS A 336 34.21 -2.23 42.77
C LYS A 336 35.34 -2.76 41.87
N TYR A 337 35.39 -4.08 41.70
CA TYR A 337 36.35 -4.76 40.82
C TYR A 337 35.59 -5.43 39.67
N TRP A 338 35.40 -4.73 38.57
CA TRP A 338 34.66 -5.26 37.40
C TRP A 338 35.66 -5.79 36.35
N GLN A 339 35.46 -7.03 35.96
CA GLN A 339 36.24 -7.68 34.92
C GLN A 339 35.29 -8.04 33.76
N PRO A 340 35.52 -7.50 32.53
CA PRO A 340 34.64 -7.69 31.37
C PRO A 340 34.37 -9.15 31.01
N THR A 341 35.42 -9.97 30.99
CA THR A 341 35.33 -11.39 30.63
C THR A 341 34.60 -12.23 31.68
N VAL A 342 34.77 -11.93 32.97
CA VAL A 342 34.08 -12.62 34.05
C VAL A 342 32.59 -12.25 34.07
N ALA A 343 32.27 -10.97 33.89
CA ALA A 343 30.88 -10.49 33.77
C ALA A 343 30.17 -11.15 32.59
N MET A 344 30.82 -11.26 31.43
CA MET A 344 30.26 -11.94 30.28
C MET A 344 30.03 -13.44 30.54
N HIS A 345 30.94 -14.09 31.19
CA HIS A 345 30.79 -15.53 31.49
C HIS A 345 29.61 -15.80 32.43
N LYS A 346 29.33 -14.91 33.39
CA LYS A 346 28.19 -15.03 34.29
C LYS A 346 26.83 -14.84 33.57
N LEU A 347 26.78 -13.96 32.57
CA LEU A 347 25.54 -13.63 31.85
C LEU A 347 25.31 -14.49 30.61
N ARG A 348 26.29 -15.26 30.16
CA ARG A 348 26.24 -16.04 28.92
C ARG A 348 25.01 -16.95 28.86
N PHE A 349 24.72 -17.67 29.94
CA PHE A 349 23.57 -18.57 30.02
C PHE A 349 22.23 -17.81 29.90
N THR A 350 22.12 -16.71 30.63
CA THR A 350 20.92 -15.83 30.57
C THR A 350 20.69 -15.29 29.17
N PHE A 351 21.72 -14.81 28.50
CA PHE A 351 21.63 -14.25 27.15
C PHE A 351 21.24 -15.30 26.09
N VAL A 352 21.80 -16.52 26.21
CA VAL A 352 21.44 -17.59 25.27
C VAL A 352 19.99 -18.04 25.46
N ILE A 353 19.50 -18.19 26.69
CA ILE A 353 18.10 -18.55 26.94
C ILE A 353 17.17 -17.45 26.48
N SER A 354 17.47 -16.18 26.81
CA SER A 354 16.71 -15.03 26.37
C SER A 354 16.62 -14.99 24.83
N LEU A 355 17.77 -15.09 24.15
CA LEU A 355 17.78 -15.17 22.69
C LEU A 355 16.92 -16.33 22.15
N LEU A 356 17.04 -17.55 22.69
CA LEU A 356 16.29 -18.70 22.20
C LEU A 356 14.77 -18.49 22.29
N ILE A 357 14.30 -17.89 23.39
CA ILE A 357 12.87 -17.60 23.58
C ILE A 357 12.40 -16.55 22.57
N THR A 358 13.19 -15.50 22.40
CA THR A 358 12.88 -14.41 21.47
C THR A 358 12.89 -14.91 20.01
N LEU A 359 13.91 -15.73 19.64
CA LEU A 359 13.99 -16.35 18.33
C LEU A 359 12.79 -17.29 18.05
N LEU A 360 12.33 -18.04 19.05
CA LEU A 360 11.15 -18.90 18.91
C LEU A 360 9.93 -18.06 18.49
N GLY A 361 9.74 -16.89 19.08
CA GLY A 361 8.68 -15.96 18.72
C GLY A 361 8.76 -15.49 17.27
N TYR A 362 9.95 -15.10 16.82
CA TYR A 362 10.15 -14.65 15.45
C TYR A 362 10.08 -15.78 14.41
N VAL A 363 10.60 -16.98 14.75
CA VAL A 363 10.49 -18.16 13.87
C VAL A 363 9.02 -18.48 13.61
N LEU A 364 8.17 -18.46 14.63
CA LEU A 364 6.73 -18.67 14.43
C LEU A 364 6.08 -17.57 13.62
N LEU A 365 6.52 -16.33 13.77
CA LEU A 365 6.05 -15.22 12.94
C LEU A 365 6.42 -15.38 11.46
N ALA A 366 7.52 -16.06 11.15
CA ALA A 366 7.92 -16.36 9.78
C ALA A 366 6.96 -17.32 9.03
N PHE A 367 6.09 -18.02 9.75
CA PHE A 367 5.04 -18.86 9.16
C PHE A 367 3.73 -18.14 8.87
N THR A 368 3.68 -16.82 9.02
CA THR A 368 2.52 -16.03 8.60
C THR A 368 2.47 -15.87 7.08
N VAL A 369 1.27 -15.70 6.54
CA VAL A 369 1.04 -15.58 5.09
C VAL A 369 1.51 -14.23 4.52
N LEU A 370 1.67 -13.20 5.38
CA LEU A 370 2.08 -11.86 4.94
C LEU A 370 3.60 -11.74 4.75
N PRO A 371 4.09 -11.38 3.55
CA PRO A 371 5.51 -11.25 3.25
C PRO A 371 6.26 -10.29 4.17
N ILE A 372 5.63 -9.17 4.55
CA ILE A 372 6.25 -8.20 5.47
C ILE A 372 6.60 -8.80 6.83
N LEU A 373 5.76 -9.72 7.34
CA LEU A 373 6.00 -10.37 8.62
C LEU A 373 7.11 -11.39 8.54
N THR A 374 7.12 -12.16 7.47
CA THR A 374 8.17 -13.13 7.18
C THR A 374 9.51 -12.41 7.01
N GLN A 375 9.55 -11.30 6.26
CA GLN A 375 10.74 -10.45 6.13
C GLN A 375 11.18 -9.88 7.49
N THR A 376 10.25 -9.34 8.28
CA THR A 376 10.55 -8.79 9.61
C THR A 376 11.06 -9.87 10.56
N ALA A 377 10.54 -11.09 10.47
CA ALA A 377 11.01 -12.22 11.26
C ALA A 377 12.45 -12.61 10.90
N VAL A 378 12.76 -12.77 9.61
CA VAL A 378 14.13 -13.09 9.15
C VAL A 378 15.10 -12.00 9.52
N PHE A 379 14.72 -10.73 9.32
CA PHE A 379 15.51 -9.57 9.74
C PHE A 379 15.83 -9.63 11.22
N SER A 380 14.81 -9.80 12.08
CA SER A 380 14.96 -9.77 13.53
C SER A 380 15.78 -10.95 14.05
N ILE A 381 15.58 -12.14 13.51
CA ILE A 381 16.34 -13.35 13.85
C ILE A 381 17.84 -13.11 13.58
N ALA A 382 18.18 -12.68 12.37
CA ALA A 382 19.55 -12.41 12.00
C ALA A 382 20.16 -11.27 12.83
N ALA A 383 19.43 -10.16 12.99
CA ALA A 383 19.88 -9.01 13.76
C ALA A 383 20.20 -9.36 15.21
N LEU A 384 19.35 -10.11 15.90
CA LEU A 384 19.56 -10.53 17.28
C LEU A 384 20.74 -11.49 17.43
N ILE A 385 20.90 -12.46 16.51
CA ILE A 385 22.02 -13.39 16.52
C ILE A 385 23.34 -12.62 16.34
N TYR A 386 23.42 -11.72 15.36
CA TYR A 386 24.62 -10.93 15.09
C TYR A 386 24.94 -9.99 16.25
N ALA A 387 23.96 -9.35 16.85
CA ALA A 387 24.15 -8.47 18.01
C ALA A 387 24.65 -9.25 19.22
N LEU A 388 24.05 -10.41 19.53
CA LEU A 388 24.49 -11.22 20.67
C LEU A 388 25.91 -11.77 20.47
N LEU A 389 26.22 -12.35 19.31
CA LEU A 389 27.55 -12.89 19.03
C LEU A 389 28.60 -11.79 19.06
N THR A 390 28.34 -10.61 18.52
CA THR A 390 29.23 -9.45 18.61
C THR A 390 29.42 -8.99 20.05
N THR A 391 28.34 -8.93 20.83
CA THR A 391 28.40 -8.61 22.26
C THR A 391 29.27 -9.61 23.04
N MET A 392 29.11 -10.91 22.79
CA MET A 392 29.81 -11.94 23.53
C MET A 392 31.27 -12.06 23.13
N LEU A 393 31.59 -11.92 21.82
CA LEU A 393 32.92 -12.21 21.30
C LEU A 393 33.81 -10.97 21.16
N VAL A 394 33.23 -9.82 20.77
CA VAL A 394 33.99 -8.62 20.38
C VAL A 394 34.06 -7.59 21.50
N LEU A 395 32.98 -7.35 22.26
CA LEU A 395 32.97 -6.30 23.27
C LEU A 395 33.90 -6.51 24.46
N PRO A 396 34.02 -7.72 25.08
CA PRO A 396 34.80 -7.87 26.32
C PRO A 396 36.26 -7.41 26.23
N PRO A 397 37.03 -7.62 25.14
CA PRO A 397 38.41 -7.14 25.05
C PRO A 397 38.55 -5.63 24.85
N LEU A 398 37.47 -4.92 24.42
CA LEU A 398 37.52 -3.47 24.19
C LEU A 398 37.37 -2.65 25.47
N PHE A 399 36.95 -3.29 26.56
CA PHE A 399 36.80 -2.64 27.86
C PHE A 399 37.86 -3.06 28.84
N PRO A 400 38.48 -2.11 29.58
CA PRO A 400 39.46 -2.43 30.62
C PRO A 400 38.78 -2.94 31.89
N THR A 401 39.54 -3.60 32.73
CA THR A 401 39.11 -3.86 34.10
C THR A 401 38.92 -2.53 34.83
N LYS A 402 37.81 -2.40 35.55
CA LYS A 402 37.47 -1.19 36.31
C LYS A 402 37.72 -1.42 37.79
N ASN A 403 38.43 -0.47 38.41
CA ASN A 403 38.66 -0.43 39.84
C ASN A 403 38.21 0.94 40.37
N SER A 404 36.93 1.13 40.57
CA SER A 404 36.33 2.40 41.02
C SER A 404 35.17 2.13 41.96
N PRO A 405 34.94 2.97 42.99
CA PRO A 405 33.77 2.83 43.86
C PRO A 405 32.48 3.06 43.10
N PRO A 406 31.34 2.47 43.57
CA PRO A 406 30.03 2.70 43.01
C PRO A 406 29.64 4.18 43.05
N THR A 407 28.92 4.64 42.02
CA THR A 407 28.51 6.05 41.87
C THR A 407 27.38 6.40 42.86
N GLU A 408 27.54 7.43 43.70
CA GLU A 408 26.56 7.84 44.73
C GLU A 408 25.17 8.20 44.15
N ARG A 409 25.11 8.73 42.94
CA ARG A 409 23.80 9.06 42.26
C ARG A 409 22.89 7.84 42.10
N LEU A 410 23.45 6.66 41.91
CA LEU A 410 22.74 5.42 41.80
C LEU A 410 22.04 4.99 43.09
N GLN A 411 22.51 5.50 44.23
CA GLN A 411 21.84 5.26 45.51
C GLN A 411 20.48 5.94 45.59
N LYS A 412 20.34 7.16 45.02
CA LYS A 412 19.02 7.85 44.93
C LYS A 412 18.06 7.09 44.05
N ILE A 413 18.47 6.65 42.84
CA ILE A 413 17.65 5.85 41.93
C ILE A 413 17.25 4.53 42.59
N ARG A 414 18.17 3.88 43.32
CA ARG A 414 17.90 2.66 44.09
C ARG A 414 16.81 2.89 45.14
N HIS A 415 16.83 4.03 45.84
CA HIS A 415 15.81 4.37 46.83
C HIS A 415 14.45 4.57 46.24
N ILE A 416 14.35 5.28 45.10
CA ILE A 416 13.10 5.48 44.35
C ILE A 416 12.54 4.13 43.84
N LEU A 417 13.38 3.28 43.27
CA LEU A 417 12.97 1.96 42.80
C LEU A 417 12.50 1.05 43.94
N TYR A 418 13.11 1.19 45.11
CA TYR A 418 12.66 0.50 46.29
C TYR A 418 11.26 0.96 46.71
N GLN A 419 11.02 2.27 46.79
CA GLN A 419 9.71 2.83 47.10
C GLN A 419 8.60 2.36 46.11
N ILE A 420 8.86 2.39 44.79
CA ILE A 420 7.93 1.93 43.78
C ILE A 420 7.61 0.44 43.96
N SER A 421 8.61 -0.38 44.29
CA SER A 421 8.40 -1.83 44.43
C SER A 421 7.61 -2.21 45.67
N TYR A 422 7.68 -1.42 46.75
CA TYR A 422 7.01 -1.71 48.03
C TYR A 422 5.78 -0.86 48.29
N CYS A 423 5.36 0.01 47.38
CA CYS A 423 4.11 0.74 47.51
C CYS A 423 2.94 -0.25 47.58
N SER A 424 2.21 -0.29 48.72
CA SER A 424 1.03 -1.15 48.87
C SER A 424 -0.19 -0.46 48.29
N ILE A 425 -0.84 -1.10 47.33
CA ILE A 425 -2.10 -0.63 46.79
C ILE A 425 -3.23 -1.13 47.70
N PRO A 426 -4.09 -0.26 48.25
CA PRO A 426 -5.21 -0.68 49.06
C PRO A 426 -6.19 -1.57 48.27
N LYS A 427 -6.79 -2.56 48.95
CA LYS A 427 -7.66 -3.55 48.30
C LYS A 427 -8.79 -2.96 47.44
N PRO A 428 -9.51 -1.87 47.82
CA PRO A 428 -10.56 -1.31 47.01
C PRO A 428 -10.02 -0.71 45.67
N LEU A 429 -8.79 -0.22 45.68
CA LEU A 429 -8.19 0.31 44.47
C LEU A 429 -7.87 -0.79 43.43
N TRP A 430 -7.63 -2.03 43.87
CA TRP A 430 -7.50 -3.17 42.97
C TRP A 430 -8.80 -3.46 42.21
N ILE A 431 -9.95 -3.38 42.86
CA ILE A 431 -11.25 -3.58 42.21
C ILE A 431 -11.48 -2.50 41.15
N LEU A 432 -11.17 -1.24 41.49
CA LEU A 432 -11.26 -0.14 40.51
C LEU A 432 -10.32 -0.34 39.32
N LEU A 433 -9.06 -0.73 39.57
CA LEU A 433 -8.10 -1.00 38.51
C LEU A 433 -8.52 -2.16 37.59
N ILE A 434 -9.11 -3.22 38.16
CA ILE A 434 -9.66 -4.34 37.39
C ILE A 434 -10.86 -3.88 36.56
N ALA A 435 -11.74 -3.05 37.12
CA ALA A 435 -12.89 -2.52 36.39
C ALA A 435 -12.45 -1.61 35.20
N ILE A 436 -11.49 -0.73 35.44
CA ILE A 436 -10.88 0.10 34.37
C ILE A 436 -10.24 -0.78 33.32
N TRP A 437 -9.51 -1.80 33.72
CA TRP A 437 -8.85 -2.73 32.78
C TRP A 437 -9.88 -3.50 31.94
N LEU A 438 -10.93 -4.06 32.53
CA LEU A 438 -11.99 -4.76 31.81
C LEU A 438 -12.78 -3.80 30.91
N GLY A 439 -13.09 -2.59 31.38
CA GLY A 439 -13.79 -1.57 30.62
C GLY A 439 -13.02 -1.16 29.36
N GLY A 440 -11.70 -1.00 29.45
CA GLY A 440 -10.87 -0.67 28.31
C GLY A 440 -10.78 -1.81 27.28
N ILE A 441 -10.73 -3.07 27.75
CA ILE A 441 -10.77 -4.23 26.83
C ILE A 441 -12.12 -4.30 26.13
N TRP A 442 -13.22 -4.06 26.83
CA TRP A 442 -14.56 -4.03 26.23
C TRP A 442 -14.69 -2.94 25.16
N GLN A 443 -14.08 -1.79 25.37
CA GLN A 443 -14.13 -0.65 24.46
C GLN A 443 -13.11 -0.76 23.30
N SER A 444 -12.26 -1.79 23.28
CA SER A 444 -11.24 -1.96 22.24
C SER A 444 -11.89 -2.21 20.87
N GLN A 445 -11.47 -1.40 19.90
CA GLN A 445 -11.94 -1.48 18.52
C GLN A 445 -10.88 -2.20 17.66
N TRP A 446 -11.29 -3.28 17.02
CA TRP A 446 -10.44 -4.05 16.14
C TRP A 446 -10.73 -3.66 14.68
N GLN A 447 -9.79 -3.02 14.03
CA GLN A 447 -9.99 -2.52 12.67
C GLN A 447 -8.71 -2.67 11.85
N ASP A 448 -8.85 -3.33 10.69
CA ASP A 448 -7.80 -3.44 9.69
C ASP A 448 -8.26 -2.72 8.43
N ASP A 449 -7.84 -1.47 8.24
CA ASP A 449 -8.09 -0.69 7.02
C ASP A 449 -6.74 -0.35 6.39
N ILE A 450 -6.56 -0.69 5.10
CA ILE A 450 -5.33 -0.40 4.36
C ILE A 450 -4.98 1.10 4.34
N ARG A 451 -5.98 1.98 4.44
CA ARG A 451 -5.76 3.43 4.54
C ARG A 451 -5.00 3.84 5.81
N GLN A 452 -4.99 2.98 6.83
CA GLN A 452 -4.19 3.18 8.04
C GLN A 452 -2.73 2.73 7.87
N TRP A 453 -2.37 2.15 6.72
CA TRP A 453 -1.01 1.65 6.48
C TRP A 453 -0.09 2.70 5.87
N VAL A 454 -0.66 3.54 5.02
CA VAL A 454 0.07 4.58 4.28
C VAL A 454 -0.57 5.93 4.54
N SER A 455 0.25 6.92 4.86
CA SER A 455 -0.19 8.31 4.92
C SER A 455 -0.36 8.84 3.49
N LEU A 456 -1.60 8.88 3.00
CA LEU A 456 -1.91 9.55 1.74
C LEU A 456 -1.99 11.05 1.98
N PRO A 457 -1.23 11.89 1.25
CA PRO A 457 -1.28 13.32 1.41
C PRO A 457 -2.69 13.86 1.08
N PRO A 458 -3.38 14.56 2.00
CA PRO A 458 -4.75 15.01 1.77
C PRO A 458 -4.90 15.87 0.51
N LYS A 459 -3.87 16.67 0.20
CA LYS A 459 -3.83 17.49 -1.00
C LYS A 459 -3.84 16.67 -2.29
N MET A 460 -3.03 15.61 -2.37
CA MET A 460 -2.96 14.75 -3.56
C MET A 460 -4.27 13.97 -3.75
N VAL A 461 -4.88 13.52 -2.65
CA VAL A 461 -6.19 12.85 -2.68
C VAL A 461 -7.27 13.81 -3.18
N ALA A 462 -7.31 15.04 -2.67
CA ALA A 462 -8.26 16.06 -3.11
C ALA A 462 -8.06 16.44 -4.59
N GLU A 463 -6.81 16.53 -5.06
CA GLU A 463 -6.50 16.77 -6.47
C GLU A 463 -6.98 15.60 -7.36
N ALA A 464 -6.73 14.35 -6.95
CA ALA A 464 -7.21 13.18 -7.68
C ALA A 464 -8.75 13.13 -7.75
N GLN A 465 -9.44 13.42 -6.65
CA GLN A 465 -10.90 13.51 -6.62
C GLN A 465 -11.41 14.61 -7.55
N LYS A 466 -10.80 15.79 -7.52
CA LYS A 466 -11.19 16.90 -8.40
C LYS A 466 -10.93 16.60 -9.87
N ILE A 467 -9.84 15.90 -10.20
CA ILE A 467 -9.59 15.40 -11.56
C ILE A 467 -10.69 14.42 -11.99
N ALA A 468 -11.06 13.47 -11.14
CA ALA A 468 -12.13 12.52 -11.43
C ALA A 468 -13.50 13.21 -11.66
N GLU A 469 -13.86 14.17 -10.80
CA GLU A 469 -15.09 14.97 -10.92
C GLU A 469 -15.14 15.80 -12.21
N LEU A 470 -14.02 16.45 -12.55
CA LEU A 470 -13.93 17.32 -13.73
C LEU A 470 -13.91 16.50 -15.03
N SER A 471 -13.09 15.46 -15.08
CA SER A 471 -12.80 14.72 -16.31
C SER A 471 -13.77 13.55 -16.57
N GLY A 472 -14.49 13.10 -15.54
CA GLY A 472 -15.28 11.86 -15.59
C GLY A 472 -14.42 10.60 -15.69
N ILE A 473 -13.09 10.71 -15.50
CA ILE A 473 -12.19 9.55 -15.46
C ILE A 473 -12.47 8.79 -14.17
N ASN A 474 -12.85 7.53 -14.29
CA ASN A 474 -13.05 6.68 -13.12
C ASN A 474 -11.71 6.24 -12.54
N LEU A 475 -11.36 6.77 -11.39
CA LEU A 475 -10.17 6.39 -10.61
C LEU A 475 -10.49 5.33 -9.53
N SER A 476 -11.69 4.73 -9.57
CA SER A 476 -12.09 3.71 -8.62
C SER A 476 -11.35 2.39 -8.86
N SER A 477 -10.92 1.76 -7.77
CA SER A 477 -10.35 0.41 -7.78
C SER A 477 -11.42 -0.70 -7.68
N GLN A 478 -12.70 -0.33 -7.82
CA GLN A 478 -13.83 -1.25 -7.73
C GLN A 478 -14.40 -1.51 -9.13
N TYR A 479 -14.51 -2.77 -9.49
CA TYR A 479 -15.07 -3.15 -10.78
C TYR A 479 -15.64 -4.56 -10.77
N PHE A 480 -16.58 -4.84 -11.68
CA PHE A 480 -16.93 -6.20 -12.03
C PHE A 480 -16.01 -6.70 -13.14
N LEU A 481 -15.43 -7.87 -12.94
CA LEU A 481 -14.74 -8.63 -13.99
C LEU A 481 -15.75 -9.60 -14.59
N VAL A 482 -16.00 -9.49 -15.89
CA VAL A 482 -16.90 -10.38 -16.63
C VAL A 482 -16.06 -11.19 -17.61
N ILE A 483 -16.24 -12.50 -17.59
CA ILE A 483 -15.45 -13.46 -18.38
C ILE A 483 -16.40 -14.26 -19.29
N ALA A 484 -15.97 -14.49 -20.52
CA ALA A 484 -16.71 -15.30 -21.48
C ALA A 484 -15.78 -15.98 -22.50
N ASN A 485 -16.29 -17.00 -23.19
CA ASN A 485 -15.54 -17.75 -24.20
C ASN A 485 -15.53 -17.08 -25.58
N ASN A 486 -16.45 -16.13 -25.83
CA ASN A 486 -16.52 -15.37 -27.07
C ASN A 486 -17.17 -13.99 -26.84
N GLU A 487 -17.03 -13.11 -27.83
CA GLU A 487 -17.50 -11.72 -27.75
C GLU A 487 -19.02 -11.61 -27.56
N SER A 488 -19.80 -12.45 -28.24
CA SER A 488 -21.27 -12.44 -28.14
C SER A 488 -21.73 -12.80 -26.72
N ALA A 489 -21.14 -13.86 -26.13
CA ALA A 489 -21.42 -14.25 -24.75
C ALA A 489 -20.96 -13.18 -23.75
N LEU A 490 -19.80 -12.53 -24.00
CA LEU A 490 -19.31 -11.45 -23.15
C LEU A 490 -20.28 -10.28 -23.13
N LEU A 491 -20.69 -9.80 -24.28
CA LEU A 491 -21.63 -8.69 -24.41
C LEU A 491 -23.02 -9.01 -23.83
N SER A 492 -23.51 -10.26 -23.99
CA SER A 492 -24.76 -10.71 -23.37
C SER A 492 -24.69 -10.68 -21.83
N LYS A 493 -23.57 -11.18 -21.23
CA LYS A 493 -23.36 -11.14 -19.79
C LYS A 493 -23.22 -9.69 -19.26
N LEU A 494 -22.51 -8.83 -20.00
CA LEU A 494 -22.41 -7.41 -19.68
C LEU A 494 -23.80 -6.77 -19.67
N SER A 495 -24.62 -6.95 -20.72
CA SER A 495 -25.94 -6.38 -20.81
C SER A 495 -26.87 -6.84 -19.69
N SER A 496 -26.82 -8.12 -19.30
CA SER A 496 -27.63 -8.64 -18.18
C SER A 496 -27.22 -7.98 -16.84
N LEU A 497 -25.91 -7.83 -16.58
CA LEU A 497 -25.41 -7.17 -15.38
C LEU A 497 -25.73 -5.67 -15.37
N GLU A 498 -25.62 -4.99 -16.51
CA GLU A 498 -25.96 -3.59 -16.71
C GLU A 498 -27.41 -3.30 -16.32
N THR A 499 -28.35 -4.16 -16.76
CA THR A 499 -29.79 -4.02 -16.44
C THR A 499 -30.00 -4.03 -14.92
N VAL A 500 -29.30 -4.91 -14.18
CA VAL A 500 -29.41 -4.98 -12.73
C VAL A 500 -28.78 -3.76 -12.07
N LEU A 501 -27.63 -3.31 -12.54
CA LEU A 501 -26.93 -2.13 -12.01
C LEU A 501 -27.76 -0.85 -12.22
N GLN A 502 -28.39 -0.70 -13.38
CA GLN A 502 -29.30 0.42 -13.67
C GLN A 502 -30.52 0.43 -12.75
N GLN A 503 -31.13 -0.73 -12.48
CA GLN A 503 -32.23 -0.85 -11.52
C GLN A 503 -31.83 -0.45 -10.09
N GLN A 504 -30.57 -0.63 -9.73
CA GLN A 504 -30.04 -0.23 -8.42
C GLN A 504 -29.56 1.24 -8.39
N GLY A 505 -29.67 1.98 -9.49
CA GLY A 505 -29.24 3.37 -9.58
C GLY A 505 -27.72 3.57 -9.47
N VAL A 506 -26.93 2.57 -9.84
CA VAL A 506 -25.47 2.62 -9.77
C VAL A 506 -24.93 3.24 -11.05
N GLU A 507 -24.00 4.19 -10.92
CA GLU A 507 -23.27 4.76 -12.06
C GLU A 507 -22.12 3.85 -12.48
N PHE A 508 -22.08 3.46 -13.72
CA PHE A 508 -21.05 2.58 -14.29
C PHE A 508 -20.76 2.90 -15.76
N GLN A 509 -19.66 2.36 -16.26
CA GLN A 509 -19.30 2.35 -17.67
C GLN A 509 -19.14 0.91 -18.13
N SER A 510 -19.70 0.58 -19.29
CA SER A 510 -19.62 -0.78 -19.84
C SER A 510 -19.50 -0.80 -21.35
N LEU A 511 -18.91 -1.86 -21.88
CA LEU A 511 -18.86 -2.12 -23.31
C LEU A 511 -20.22 -2.53 -23.89
N GLY A 512 -21.12 -3.14 -23.11
CA GLY A 512 -22.45 -3.52 -23.56
C GLY A 512 -23.34 -2.32 -23.86
N GLN A 513 -23.14 -1.17 -23.15
CA GLN A 513 -23.82 0.08 -23.49
C GLN A 513 -23.29 0.73 -24.76
N TRP A 514 -22.06 0.42 -25.14
CA TRP A 514 -21.38 1.06 -26.26
C TRP A 514 -21.49 0.27 -27.56
N PHE A 515 -21.39 -1.06 -27.50
CA PHE A 515 -21.21 -1.93 -28.65
C PHE A 515 -22.23 -3.07 -28.67
N ILE A 516 -22.76 -3.42 -29.86
CA ILE A 516 -23.68 -4.53 -30.06
C ILE A 516 -23.03 -5.69 -30.83
N PRO A 517 -23.33 -6.96 -30.46
CA PRO A 517 -22.76 -8.13 -31.12
C PRO A 517 -23.15 -8.26 -32.59
N LYS A 518 -22.37 -9.01 -33.37
CA LYS A 518 -22.62 -9.24 -34.82
C LYS A 518 -24.00 -9.77 -35.13
N GLU A 519 -24.54 -10.64 -34.29
CA GLU A 519 -25.87 -11.20 -34.47
C GLU A 519 -26.94 -10.10 -34.46
N GLN A 520 -26.82 -9.12 -33.59
CA GLN A 520 -27.72 -7.97 -33.53
C GLN A 520 -27.49 -7.02 -34.71
N GLN A 521 -26.23 -6.82 -35.14
CA GLN A 521 -25.94 -6.06 -36.36
C GLN A 521 -26.60 -6.71 -37.58
N GLN A 522 -26.59 -8.06 -37.69
CA GLN A 522 -27.30 -8.80 -38.76
C GLN A 522 -28.82 -8.61 -38.72
N LEU A 523 -29.38 -8.64 -37.51
CA LEU A 523 -30.83 -8.38 -37.36
C LEU A 523 -31.20 -6.97 -37.81
N LEU A 524 -30.37 -5.97 -37.52
CA LEU A 524 -30.56 -4.60 -38.01
C LEU A 524 -30.49 -4.54 -39.55
N GLN A 525 -29.53 -5.23 -40.16
CA GLN A 525 -29.47 -5.33 -41.62
C GLN A 525 -30.72 -5.96 -42.22
N GLN A 526 -31.29 -7.00 -41.58
CA GLN A 526 -32.55 -7.61 -42.01
C GLN A 526 -33.73 -6.67 -41.81
N GLN A 527 -33.76 -5.87 -40.76
CA GLN A 527 -34.79 -4.85 -40.52
C GLN A 527 -34.75 -3.77 -41.60
N LEU A 528 -33.57 -3.28 -41.96
CA LEU A 528 -33.41 -2.31 -43.04
C LEU A 528 -33.92 -2.83 -44.41
N LYS A 529 -33.92 -4.15 -44.64
CA LYS A 529 -34.54 -4.77 -45.84
C LYS A 529 -36.06 -4.71 -45.83
N ARG A 530 -36.71 -4.56 -44.68
CA ARG A 530 -38.18 -4.54 -44.54
C ARG A 530 -38.75 -3.13 -44.60
N LEU A 531 -37.90 -2.09 -44.67
CA LEU A 531 -38.37 -0.72 -44.78
C LEU A 531 -39.12 -0.51 -46.10
N THR A 532 -40.21 0.21 -46.02
CA THR A 532 -41.09 0.53 -47.14
C THR A 532 -40.98 2.00 -47.52
N PRO A 533 -41.40 2.40 -48.74
CA PRO A 533 -41.43 3.81 -49.14
C PRO A 533 -42.23 4.69 -48.18
N GLN A 534 -43.23 4.13 -47.49
CA GLN A 534 -44.04 4.86 -46.52
C GLN A 534 -43.24 5.23 -45.26
N ASP A 535 -42.30 4.40 -44.86
CA ASP A 535 -41.45 4.68 -43.72
C ASP A 535 -40.56 5.89 -43.97
N TYR A 536 -40.11 6.10 -45.20
CA TYR A 536 -39.28 7.24 -45.62
C TYR A 536 -40.09 8.52 -45.92
N ALA A 537 -41.40 8.52 -45.82
CA ALA A 537 -42.26 9.66 -46.17
C ALA A 537 -41.82 10.99 -45.54
N PRO A 538 -41.37 11.05 -44.25
CA PRO A 538 -40.89 12.30 -43.67
C PRO A 538 -39.64 12.88 -44.34
N LEU A 539 -38.71 12.01 -44.81
CA LEU A 539 -37.50 12.42 -45.52
C LEU A 539 -37.80 12.82 -46.97
N ILE A 540 -38.71 12.11 -47.61
CA ILE A 540 -39.19 12.44 -48.96
C ILE A 540 -39.84 13.81 -48.96
N ALA A 541 -40.59 14.17 -47.91
CA ALA A 541 -41.21 15.47 -47.74
C ALA A 541 -40.19 16.63 -47.64
N LEU A 542 -38.95 16.33 -47.24
CA LEU A 542 -37.82 17.28 -47.25
C LEU A 542 -37.17 17.40 -48.64
N GLY A 543 -37.64 16.68 -49.66
CA GLY A 543 -37.09 16.71 -51.00
C GLY A 543 -36.00 15.68 -51.28
N ILE A 544 -35.75 14.72 -50.38
CA ILE A 544 -34.78 13.64 -50.59
C ILE A 544 -35.41 12.58 -51.51
N PRO A 545 -34.79 12.23 -52.65
CA PRO A 545 -35.34 11.23 -53.57
C PRO A 545 -35.42 9.84 -52.94
N LEU A 546 -36.51 9.10 -53.17
CA LEU A 546 -36.69 7.74 -52.66
C LEU A 546 -35.52 6.81 -53.08
N GLU A 547 -35.08 6.89 -54.34
CA GLU A 547 -33.97 6.10 -54.87
C GLU A 547 -32.67 6.27 -54.07
N THR A 548 -32.42 7.49 -53.60
CA THR A 548 -31.24 7.80 -52.75
C THR A 548 -31.35 7.11 -51.41
N LEU A 549 -32.56 7.10 -50.79
CA LEU A 549 -32.79 6.45 -49.50
C LEU A 549 -32.71 4.93 -49.59
N GLU A 550 -33.25 4.34 -50.65
CA GLU A 550 -33.19 2.91 -50.95
C GLU A 550 -31.74 2.46 -51.24
N THR A 551 -30.97 3.29 -51.96
CA THR A 551 -29.54 3.04 -52.19
C THR A 551 -28.75 3.07 -50.89
N ALA A 552 -28.99 4.07 -50.05
CA ALA A 552 -28.35 4.17 -48.73
C ALA A 552 -28.70 2.98 -47.81
N ALA A 553 -29.94 2.52 -47.85
CA ALA A 553 -30.37 1.33 -47.13
C ALA A 553 -29.68 0.06 -47.65
N THR A 554 -29.50 -0.04 -48.96
CA THR A 554 -28.85 -1.18 -49.62
C THR A 554 -27.35 -1.21 -49.28
N GLU A 555 -26.67 -0.06 -49.22
CA GLU A 555 -25.27 0.05 -48.77
C GLU A 555 -25.11 -0.44 -47.33
N LEU A 556 -26.04 -0.06 -46.43
CA LEU A 556 -25.99 -0.55 -45.03
C LEU A 556 -26.23 -2.05 -44.90
N GLN A 557 -27.13 -2.61 -45.73
CA GLN A 557 -27.40 -4.05 -45.79
C GLN A 557 -26.18 -4.85 -46.25
N GLN A 558 -25.33 -4.27 -47.11
CA GLN A 558 -24.09 -4.88 -47.62
C GLN A 558 -22.86 -4.55 -46.80
N GLN A 559 -22.99 -3.68 -45.81
CA GLN A 559 -21.87 -3.29 -44.97
C GLN A 559 -21.30 -4.49 -44.21
N SER A 560 -19.97 -4.63 -44.17
CA SER A 560 -19.31 -5.67 -43.41
C SER A 560 -19.56 -5.46 -41.92
N LEU A 561 -19.84 -6.55 -41.19
CA LEU A 561 -20.05 -6.53 -39.73
C LEU A 561 -18.71 -6.43 -39.02
N ILE A 562 -18.68 -5.72 -37.92
CA ILE A 562 -17.48 -5.43 -37.16
C ILE A 562 -17.49 -6.21 -35.83
N ASP A 563 -16.36 -6.76 -35.46
CA ASP A 563 -16.08 -7.33 -34.13
C ASP A 563 -15.79 -6.25 -33.10
N LEU A 564 -16.00 -6.56 -31.83
CA LEU A 564 -15.64 -5.68 -30.71
C LEU A 564 -14.13 -5.33 -30.73
N SER A 565 -13.27 -6.32 -30.99
CA SER A 565 -11.83 -6.14 -31.09
C SER A 565 -11.44 -5.15 -32.19
N GLN A 566 -12.09 -5.21 -33.36
CA GLN A 566 -11.89 -4.27 -34.48
C GLN A 566 -12.42 -2.87 -34.11
N ALA A 567 -13.59 -2.78 -33.47
CA ALA A 567 -14.17 -1.51 -33.04
C ALA A 567 -13.25 -0.78 -32.02
N LEU A 568 -12.63 -1.51 -31.09
CA LEU A 568 -11.72 -0.96 -30.10
C LEU A 568 -10.37 -0.49 -30.67
N GLN A 569 -9.98 -0.96 -31.88
CA GLN A 569 -8.76 -0.51 -32.57
C GLN A 569 -8.97 0.82 -33.32
N THR A 570 -10.21 1.25 -33.52
CA THR A 570 -10.51 2.54 -34.16
C THR A 570 -10.14 3.70 -33.22
N GLU A 571 -9.91 4.90 -33.77
CA GLU A 571 -9.65 6.10 -32.95
C GLU A 571 -10.82 6.39 -32.00
N LEU A 572 -12.06 6.18 -32.48
CA LEU A 572 -13.27 6.32 -31.68
C LEU A 572 -13.35 5.27 -30.56
N GLY A 573 -12.90 4.04 -30.81
CA GLY A 573 -12.92 2.93 -29.87
C GLY A 573 -11.84 3.00 -28.80
N GLN A 574 -10.73 3.71 -29.05
CA GLN A 574 -9.62 3.78 -28.11
C GLN A 574 -10.03 4.28 -26.71
N SER A 575 -11.02 5.19 -26.64
CA SER A 575 -11.55 5.67 -25.36
C SER A 575 -12.19 4.58 -24.50
N LYS A 576 -12.65 3.49 -25.12
CA LYS A 576 -13.30 2.33 -24.46
C LYS A 576 -12.37 1.14 -24.28
N GLN A 577 -11.17 1.19 -24.84
CA GLN A 577 -10.20 0.10 -24.77
C GLN A 577 -9.82 -0.27 -23.34
N GLN A 578 -9.87 0.68 -22.41
CA GLN A 578 -9.63 0.44 -21.00
C GLN A 578 -10.64 -0.52 -20.34
N LEU A 579 -11.84 -0.64 -20.90
CA LEU A 579 -12.91 -1.54 -20.41
C LEU A 579 -12.73 -2.98 -20.88
N TYR A 580 -11.89 -3.22 -21.90
CA TYR A 580 -11.62 -4.54 -22.46
C TYR A 580 -10.25 -5.02 -22.03
N LEU A 581 -10.18 -6.13 -21.31
CA LEU A 581 -8.89 -6.71 -20.88
C LEU A 581 -8.26 -7.57 -21.96
N GLY A 582 -9.05 -8.00 -22.95
CA GLY A 582 -8.61 -8.90 -24.00
C GLY A 582 -8.68 -10.35 -23.60
N GLN A 583 -7.82 -11.16 -24.18
CA GLN A 583 -7.71 -12.58 -23.91
C GLN A 583 -6.89 -12.78 -22.62
N LEU A 584 -7.49 -13.46 -21.63
CA LEU A 584 -6.81 -13.82 -20.38
C LEU A 584 -6.10 -15.16 -20.49
N ASP A 585 -6.72 -16.12 -21.23
CA ASP A 585 -6.12 -17.41 -21.56
C ASP A 585 -6.54 -17.83 -22.99
N GLU A 586 -6.15 -19.06 -23.43
CA GLU A 586 -6.41 -19.53 -24.80
C GLU A 586 -7.91 -19.57 -25.19
N GLN A 587 -8.82 -19.61 -24.22
CA GLN A 587 -10.26 -19.81 -24.45
C GLN A 587 -11.15 -18.71 -23.87
N THR A 588 -10.59 -17.77 -23.11
CA THR A 588 -11.39 -16.78 -22.38
C THR A 588 -10.97 -15.35 -22.68
N ILE A 589 -12.00 -14.53 -22.87
CA ILE A 589 -11.88 -13.07 -22.99
C ILE A 589 -12.56 -12.39 -21.82
N ALA A 590 -12.11 -11.20 -21.47
CA ALA A 590 -12.62 -10.49 -20.31
C ALA A 590 -12.84 -9.00 -20.58
N ALA A 591 -13.82 -8.47 -19.88
CA ALA A 591 -14.09 -7.04 -19.79
C ALA A 591 -14.37 -6.63 -18.35
N ILE A 592 -14.26 -5.34 -18.08
CA ILE A 592 -14.54 -4.78 -16.76
C ILE A 592 -15.69 -3.78 -16.84
N ILE A 593 -16.46 -3.73 -15.76
CA ILE A 593 -17.42 -2.66 -15.47
C ILE A 593 -16.92 -1.89 -14.25
N PRO A 594 -16.19 -0.78 -14.43
CA PRO A 594 -15.76 0.05 -13.32
C PRO A 594 -16.98 0.73 -12.67
N ILE A 595 -17.01 0.71 -11.34
CA ILE A 595 -18.09 1.26 -10.53
C ILE A 595 -17.59 2.49 -9.80
N ASN A 596 -18.34 3.58 -9.84
CA ASN A 596 -18.07 4.74 -9.01
C ASN A 596 -18.36 4.41 -7.54
N ASN A 597 -17.68 5.08 -6.61
CA ASN A 597 -17.83 4.83 -5.18
C ASN A 597 -19.30 4.75 -4.77
N THR A 598 -19.74 3.57 -4.40
CA THR A 598 -21.09 3.33 -3.89
C THR A 598 -21.05 2.64 -2.53
N SER A 599 -22.04 2.96 -1.69
CA SER A 599 -22.28 2.26 -0.42
C SER A 599 -23.07 0.96 -0.60
N ALA A 600 -23.56 0.67 -1.81
CA ALA A 600 -24.34 -0.54 -2.10
C ALA A 600 -23.47 -1.80 -1.97
N ASN A 601 -24.03 -2.85 -1.40
CA ASN A 601 -23.37 -4.16 -1.34
C ASN A 601 -23.55 -4.89 -2.67
N LEU A 602 -22.65 -4.62 -3.62
CA LEU A 602 -22.66 -5.18 -4.96
C LEU A 602 -22.06 -6.59 -5.05
N GLN A 603 -21.45 -7.09 -3.99
CA GLN A 603 -20.81 -8.41 -3.98
C GLN A 603 -21.81 -9.54 -4.31
N GLN A 604 -23.08 -9.36 -3.98
CA GLN A 604 -24.13 -10.36 -4.23
C GLN A 604 -24.46 -10.55 -5.74
N LEU A 605 -24.07 -9.60 -6.60
CA LEU A 605 -24.25 -9.69 -8.05
C LEU A 605 -23.16 -10.55 -8.72
N ALA A 606 -22.08 -10.85 -8.02
CA ALA A 606 -21.05 -11.75 -8.49
C ALA A 606 -21.51 -13.20 -8.32
N ASN A 607 -21.37 -14.01 -9.37
CA ASN A 607 -21.71 -15.45 -9.32
C ASN A 607 -20.53 -16.35 -9.01
N GLY A 608 -19.30 -15.81 -8.96
CA GLY A 608 -18.08 -16.54 -8.66
C GLY A 608 -17.58 -17.50 -9.76
N GLN A 609 -18.25 -17.52 -10.92
CA GLN A 609 -17.86 -18.33 -12.08
C GLN A 609 -17.44 -17.47 -13.27
N ASP A 610 -18.31 -16.57 -13.69
CA ASP A 610 -18.14 -15.72 -14.87
C ASP A 610 -18.16 -14.23 -14.54
N ILE A 611 -18.75 -13.85 -13.41
CA ILE A 611 -18.87 -12.49 -12.92
C ILE A 611 -18.26 -12.42 -11.54
N PHE A 612 -17.18 -11.67 -11.41
CA PHE A 612 -16.44 -11.49 -10.17
C PHE A 612 -16.48 -10.02 -9.74
N TRP A 613 -16.76 -9.79 -8.46
CA TRP A 613 -16.63 -8.46 -7.86
C TRP A 613 -15.21 -8.25 -7.36
N GLN A 614 -14.53 -7.30 -7.96
CA GLN A 614 -13.19 -6.90 -7.55
C GLN A 614 -13.25 -5.62 -6.71
N ASN A 615 -12.89 -5.76 -5.44
CA ASN A 615 -12.74 -4.65 -4.52
C ASN A 615 -11.44 -4.85 -3.75
N LYS A 616 -10.35 -4.37 -4.33
CA LYS A 616 -9.00 -4.55 -3.79
C LYS A 616 -8.87 -4.12 -2.34
N ARG A 617 -9.54 -3.04 -1.96
CA ARG A 617 -9.54 -2.57 -0.57
C ARG A 617 -10.15 -3.60 0.38
N ASN A 618 -11.31 -4.15 0.05
CA ASN A 618 -11.97 -5.14 0.91
C ASN A 618 -11.16 -6.45 0.97
N LEU A 619 -10.62 -6.89 -0.15
CA LEU A 619 -9.75 -8.08 -0.19
C LEU A 619 -8.53 -7.91 0.73
N LEU A 620 -7.88 -6.75 0.67
CA LEU A 620 -6.75 -6.42 1.54
C LEU A 620 -7.15 -6.39 3.01
N ASN A 621 -8.24 -5.71 3.34
CA ASN A 621 -8.72 -5.62 4.72
C ASN A 621 -9.07 -6.99 5.29
N GLN A 622 -9.68 -7.88 4.50
CA GLN A 622 -9.99 -9.26 4.89
C GLN A 622 -8.71 -10.08 5.09
N ALA A 623 -7.74 -9.97 4.17
CA ALA A 623 -6.45 -10.64 4.29
C ALA A 623 -5.71 -10.22 5.57
N PHE A 624 -5.75 -8.92 5.90
CA PHE A 624 -5.13 -8.39 7.12
C PHE A 624 -5.84 -8.86 8.38
N ALA A 625 -7.18 -8.85 8.38
CA ALA A 625 -7.96 -9.39 9.49
C ALA A 625 -7.66 -10.88 9.72
N HIS A 626 -7.62 -11.69 8.66
CA HIS A 626 -7.25 -13.09 8.73
C HIS A 626 -5.83 -13.28 9.29
N THR A 627 -4.86 -12.54 8.74
CA THR A 627 -3.46 -12.61 9.22
C THR A 627 -3.33 -12.17 10.67
N ARG A 628 -4.09 -11.16 11.10
CA ARG A 628 -4.11 -10.73 12.51
C ARG A 628 -4.54 -11.89 13.42
N VAL A 629 -5.61 -12.59 13.06
CA VAL A 629 -6.08 -13.76 13.82
C VAL A 629 -5.04 -14.87 13.82
N GLN A 630 -4.44 -15.18 12.66
CA GLN A 630 -3.38 -16.17 12.55
C GLN A 630 -2.17 -15.81 13.41
N ALA A 631 -1.70 -14.55 13.33
CA ALA A 631 -0.58 -14.08 14.14
C ALA A 631 -0.87 -14.14 15.65
N ALA A 632 -2.11 -13.86 16.08
CA ALA A 632 -2.52 -13.99 17.47
C ALA A 632 -2.44 -15.45 17.96
N TRP A 633 -2.92 -16.42 17.15
CA TRP A 633 -2.82 -17.83 17.47
C TRP A 633 -1.38 -18.35 17.49
N LEU A 634 -0.56 -17.97 16.49
CA LEU A 634 0.87 -18.31 16.46
C LEU A 634 1.58 -17.78 17.70
N LYS A 635 1.18 -16.58 18.17
CA LYS A 635 1.76 -16.01 19.39
C LYS A 635 1.29 -16.76 20.66
N ALA A 636 0.03 -17.11 20.77
CA ALA A 636 -0.44 -17.92 21.88
C ALA A 636 0.35 -19.23 21.95
N PHE A 637 0.59 -19.87 20.80
CA PHE A 637 1.41 -21.06 20.70
C PHE A 637 2.89 -20.80 21.08
N SER A 638 3.45 -19.65 20.64
CA SER A 638 4.79 -19.21 21.05
C SER A 638 4.92 -19.07 22.58
N PHE A 639 3.90 -18.52 23.25
CA PHE A 639 3.89 -18.43 24.71
C PHE A 639 3.87 -19.79 25.38
N LEU A 640 3.11 -20.74 24.83
CA LEU A 640 3.07 -22.12 25.35
C LEU A 640 4.44 -22.80 25.21
N LEU A 641 5.09 -22.65 24.04
CA LEU A 641 6.43 -23.21 23.80
C LEU A 641 7.51 -22.53 24.70
N ALA A 642 7.45 -21.20 24.81
CA ALA A 642 8.32 -20.46 25.71
C ALA A 642 8.10 -20.89 27.17
N GLY A 643 6.86 -21.10 27.57
CA GLY A 643 6.50 -21.63 28.88
C GLY A 643 7.05 -23.03 29.13
N ALA A 644 6.96 -23.92 28.18
CA ALA A 644 7.52 -25.29 28.23
C ALA A 644 9.04 -25.25 28.36
N LEU A 645 9.71 -24.41 27.56
CA LEU A 645 11.15 -24.24 27.61
C LEU A 645 11.61 -23.66 28.95
N LEU A 646 10.92 -22.63 29.46
CA LEU A 646 11.20 -22.05 30.78
C LEU A 646 10.93 -23.04 31.90
N TRP A 647 9.86 -23.84 31.79
CA TRP A 647 9.56 -24.89 32.75
C TRP A 647 10.68 -25.91 32.85
N HIS A 648 11.21 -26.34 31.70
CA HIS A 648 12.33 -27.28 31.66
C HIS A 648 13.57 -26.75 32.40
N PHE A 649 13.93 -25.45 32.21
CA PHE A 649 15.12 -24.86 32.79
C PHE A 649 14.95 -24.34 34.24
N PHE A 650 13.78 -23.79 34.59
CA PHE A 650 13.58 -23.06 35.84
C PHE A 650 12.51 -23.66 36.77
N GLY A 651 11.72 -24.62 36.27
CA GLY A 651 10.58 -25.19 36.98
C GLY A 651 9.32 -24.31 36.88
N ILE A 652 8.12 -24.92 37.12
CA ILE A 652 6.82 -24.36 36.81
C ILE A 652 6.54 -23.01 37.51
N ARG A 653 6.86 -22.88 38.81
CA ARG A 653 6.59 -21.65 39.58
C ARG A 653 7.38 -20.45 39.03
N LYS A 654 8.64 -20.65 38.71
CA LYS A 654 9.51 -19.57 38.17
C LYS A 654 9.15 -19.25 36.74
N SER A 655 8.76 -20.25 35.93
CA SER A 655 8.25 -20.05 34.57
C SER A 655 7.01 -19.16 34.57
N LEU A 656 6.05 -19.44 35.43
CA LEU A 656 4.85 -18.61 35.57
C LEU A 656 5.20 -17.16 36.02
N GLN A 657 6.15 -17.01 36.95
CA GLN A 657 6.61 -15.67 37.37
C GLN A 657 7.26 -14.89 36.23
N ILE A 658 7.98 -15.57 35.31
CA ILE A 658 8.61 -14.94 34.14
C ILE A 658 7.56 -14.52 33.09
N LEU A 659 6.53 -15.34 32.85
CA LEU A 659 5.51 -15.10 31.83
C LEU A 659 4.41 -14.11 32.26
N THR A 660 4.14 -13.97 33.56
CA THR A 660 3.04 -13.13 34.07
C THR A 660 3.22 -11.64 33.73
N PRO A 661 4.40 -10.98 33.93
CA PRO A 661 4.54 -9.56 33.62
C PRO A 661 4.27 -9.21 32.16
N PRO A 662 4.83 -9.90 31.14
CA PRO A 662 4.57 -9.58 29.74
C PRO A 662 3.11 -9.86 29.32
N LEU A 663 2.47 -10.93 29.85
CA LEU A 663 1.07 -11.21 29.58
C LEU A 663 0.15 -10.10 30.11
N LEU A 664 0.35 -9.68 31.35
CA LEU A 664 -0.40 -8.56 31.92
C LEU A 664 -0.11 -7.25 31.19
N ALA A 665 1.12 -7.00 30.79
CA ALA A 665 1.49 -5.79 30.04
C ALA A 665 0.73 -5.71 28.71
N ILE A 666 0.61 -6.80 27.97
CA ILE A 666 -0.15 -6.86 26.71
C ILE A 666 -1.61 -6.49 26.97
N THR A 667 -2.26 -7.14 27.94
CA THR A 667 -3.69 -6.91 28.22
C THR A 667 -3.97 -5.51 28.76
N ILE A 668 -3.06 -4.94 29.56
CA ILE A 668 -3.16 -3.55 30.05
C ILE A 668 -2.97 -2.57 28.88
N THR A 669 -2.06 -2.86 27.96
CA THR A 669 -1.86 -2.04 26.74
C THR A 669 -3.10 -2.05 25.86
N LEU A 670 -3.71 -3.22 25.63
CA LEU A 670 -4.98 -3.33 24.90
C LEU A 670 -6.08 -2.50 25.56
N SER A 671 -6.19 -2.59 26.88
CA SER A 671 -7.17 -1.79 27.65
C SER A 671 -6.93 -0.28 27.48
N LEU A 672 -5.68 0.17 27.56
CA LEU A 672 -5.37 1.59 27.40
C LEU A 672 -5.65 2.10 25.98
N LEU A 673 -5.31 1.31 24.94
CA LEU A 673 -5.66 1.63 23.56
C LEU A 673 -7.17 1.73 23.37
N GLY A 674 -7.94 0.84 24.01
CA GLY A 674 -9.40 0.90 24.00
C GLY A 674 -9.94 2.20 24.61
N TRP A 675 -9.47 2.59 25.78
CA TRP A 675 -9.85 3.87 26.41
C TRP A 675 -9.47 5.11 25.60
N LEU A 676 -8.36 5.05 24.86
CA LEU A 676 -7.93 6.13 23.99
C LEU A 676 -8.65 6.13 22.63
N ASN A 677 -9.56 5.19 22.39
CA ASN A 677 -10.25 4.96 21.11
C ASN A 677 -9.27 4.81 19.93
N ILE A 678 -8.08 4.24 20.18
CA ILE A 678 -7.09 3.96 19.15
C ILE A 678 -7.42 2.59 18.57
N PRO A 679 -7.69 2.50 17.24
CA PRO A 679 -8.02 1.23 16.62
C PRO A 679 -6.84 0.27 16.69
N ILE A 680 -7.12 -0.98 17.03
CA ILE A 680 -6.13 -2.05 17.16
C ILE A 680 -6.13 -2.82 15.85
N GLY A 681 -5.15 -2.56 15.01
CA GLY A 681 -4.92 -3.26 13.76
C GLY A 681 -3.78 -4.28 13.85
N LEU A 682 -3.43 -4.84 12.71
CA LEU A 682 -2.37 -5.83 12.56
C LEU A 682 -1.02 -5.32 13.11
N PHE A 683 -0.64 -4.05 12.85
CA PHE A 683 0.62 -3.49 13.33
C PHE A 683 0.64 -3.24 14.85
N SER A 684 -0.48 -2.86 15.45
CA SER A 684 -0.62 -2.81 16.91
C SER A 684 -0.39 -4.18 17.53
N LEU A 685 -0.95 -5.23 16.93
CA LEU A 685 -0.72 -6.61 17.37
C LEU A 685 0.76 -6.98 17.27
N PHE A 686 1.46 -6.62 16.20
CA PHE A 686 2.90 -6.87 16.08
C PHE A 686 3.70 -6.17 17.16
N GLY A 687 3.34 -4.94 17.49
CA GLY A 687 3.91 -4.25 18.63
C GLY A 687 3.74 -5.06 19.92
N LEU A 688 2.55 -5.57 20.19
CA LEU A 688 2.26 -6.41 21.35
C LEU A 688 3.01 -7.75 21.34
N LEU A 689 3.23 -8.34 20.15
CA LEU A 689 4.07 -9.53 20.02
C LEU A 689 5.51 -9.25 20.45
N LEU A 690 6.04 -8.09 20.05
CA LEU A 690 7.38 -7.64 20.44
C LEU A 690 7.47 -7.33 21.94
N VAL A 691 6.45 -6.66 22.52
CA VAL A 691 6.36 -6.42 23.97
C VAL A 691 6.50 -7.71 24.75
N SER A 692 5.87 -8.79 24.26
CA SER A 692 5.96 -10.08 24.95
C SER A 692 7.38 -10.64 24.95
N ALA A 693 8.12 -10.50 23.84
CA ALA A 693 9.50 -10.98 23.73
C ALA A 693 10.41 -10.18 24.67
N ILE A 694 10.35 -8.85 24.60
CA ILE A 694 11.13 -7.95 25.47
C ILE A 694 10.78 -8.16 26.95
N GLY A 695 9.50 -8.31 27.26
CA GLY A 695 9.04 -8.54 28.63
C GLY A 695 9.51 -9.86 29.23
N ILE A 696 9.55 -10.93 28.41
CA ILE A 696 10.13 -12.20 28.83
C ILE A 696 11.62 -12.05 29.10
N ASP A 697 12.36 -11.30 28.28
CA ASP A 697 13.79 -11.05 28.45
C ASP A 697 14.09 -10.36 29.78
N TYR A 698 13.34 -9.31 30.13
CA TYR A 698 13.50 -8.60 31.41
C TYR A 698 13.15 -9.50 32.60
N SER A 699 12.09 -10.25 32.50
CA SER A 699 11.67 -11.17 33.56
C SER A 699 12.62 -12.35 33.73
N ALA A 700 13.15 -12.92 32.63
CA ALA A 700 14.14 -13.96 32.63
C ALA A 700 15.49 -13.47 33.19
N TYR A 701 15.92 -12.24 32.86
CA TYR A 701 17.09 -11.61 33.44
C TYR A 701 16.94 -11.41 34.96
N MET A 702 15.78 -10.95 35.43
CA MET A 702 15.47 -10.84 36.87
C MET A 702 15.65 -12.18 37.58
N GLN A 703 15.20 -13.27 36.97
CA GLN A 703 15.21 -14.60 37.57
C GLN A 703 16.58 -15.30 37.51
N SER A 704 17.30 -15.16 36.39
CA SER A 704 18.48 -16.00 36.09
C SER A 704 19.83 -15.34 36.40
N ALA A 705 19.93 -14.01 36.37
CA ALA A 705 21.18 -13.31 36.64
C ALA A 705 21.60 -13.48 38.11
N GLN A 706 22.88 -13.70 38.34
CA GLN A 706 23.46 -13.92 39.69
C GLN A 706 23.77 -12.63 40.45
N GLU A 707 23.30 -11.49 39.96
CA GLU A 707 23.56 -10.17 40.53
C GLU A 707 22.56 -9.83 41.64
N PRO A 708 22.89 -8.90 42.58
CA PRO A 708 21.93 -8.40 43.56
C PRO A 708 20.69 -7.78 42.92
N LEU A 709 19.53 -7.97 43.51
CA LEU A 709 18.25 -7.54 42.99
C LEU A 709 18.20 -6.05 42.61
N SER A 710 18.81 -5.19 43.44
CA SER A 710 18.85 -3.75 43.16
C SER A 710 19.63 -3.39 41.89
N TYR A 711 20.64 -4.18 41.54
CA TYR A 711 21.46 -3.95 40.34
C TYR A 711 20.72 -4.41 39.08
N LYS A 712 20.06 -5.58 39.15
CA LYS A 712 19.18 -6.08 38.07
C LYS A 712 18.08 -5.08 37.72
N ARG A 713 17.41 -4.49 38.72
CA ARG A 713 16.38 -3.49 38.54
C ARG A 713 16.85 -2.27 37.76
N ILE A 714 18.03 -1.75 38.08
CA ILE A 714 18.61 -0.58 37.41
C ILE A 714 19.05 -0.95 36.00
N ALA A 715 19.62 -2.15 35.79
CA ALA A 715 20.00 -2.62 34.47
C ALA A 715 18.76 -2.73 33.53
N ILE A 716 17.67 -3.29 34.02
CA ILE A 716 16.40 -3.38 33.26
C ILE A 716 15.82 -1.98 32.99
N LEU A 717 15.81 -1.10 33.98
CA LEU A 717 15.29 0.26 33.82
C LEU A 717 16.07 1.01 32.73
N LEU A 718 17.38 0.87 32.71
CA LEU A 718 18.24 1.52 31.72
C LEU A 718 17.99 0.95 30.31
N ALA A 719 17.90 -0.38 30.17
CA ALA A 719 17.57 -1.06 28.94
C ALA A 719 16.18 -0.67 28.44
N ALA A 720 15.17 -0.72 29.29
CA ALA A 720 13.82 -0.33 28.92
C ALA A 720 13.70 1.14 28.49
N THR A 721 14.48 2.03 29.12
CA THR A 721 14.46 3.46 28.73
C THR A 721 14.99 3.63 27.31
N THR A 722 16.06 2.93 26.90
CA THR A 722 16.56 2.98 25.51
C THR A 722 15.54 2.43 24.53
N THR A 723 14.89 1.34 24.87
CA THR A 723 13.83 0.71 24.08
C THR A 723 12.61 1.63 23.96
N ILE A 724 12.11 2.20 25.06
CA ILE A 724 11.00 3.15 25.05
C ILE A 724 11.32 4.38 24.19
N ILE A 725 12.53 4.96 24.30
CA ILE A 725 12.95 6.09 23.46
C ILE A 725 12.82 5.74 21.97
N SER A 726 13.34 4.59 21.56
CA SER A 726 13.28 4.16 20.17
C SER A 726 11.84 4.00 19.66
N PHE A 727 10.97 3.38 20.46
CA PHE A 727 9.59 3.10 20.02
C PHE A 727 8.63 4.29 20.21
N VAL A 728 8.87 5.21 21.13
CA VAL A 728 8.12 6.48 21.22
C VAL A 728 8.37 7.31 19.98
N LEU A 729 9.62 7.37 19.48
CA LEU A 729 9.92 8.07 18.24
C LEU A 729 9.14 7.50 17.05
N LEU A 730 9.04 6.16 16.94
CA LEU A 730 8.19 5.54 15.94
C LEU A 730 6.70 5.86 16.14
N GLY A 731 6.25 5.96 17.39
CA GLY A 731 4.86 6.33 17.72
C GLY A 731 4.47 7.73 17.26
N ILE A 732 5.43 8.57 16.88
CA ILE A 732 5.22 9.93 16.34
C ILE A 732 5.26 9.95 14.81
N SER A 733 5.51 8.81 14.14
CA SER A 733 5.56 8.74 12.68
C SER A 733 4.26 9.22 12.02
N SER A 734 4.37 9.87 10.88
CA SER A 734 3.23 10.22 10.04
C SER A 734 2.60 9.00 9.35
N THR A 735 3.31 7.87 9.31
CA THR A 735 2.81 6.61 8.77
C THR A 735 1.99 5.87 9.84
N PRO A 736 0.66 5.76 9.71
CA PRO A 736 -0.19 5.25 10.79
C PRO A 736 0.16 3.84 11.25
N ALA A 737 0.57 2.95 10.33
CA ALA A 737 1.02 1.60 10.66
C ALA A 737 2.26 1.60 11.58
N VAL A 738 3.25 2.44 11.26
CA VAL A 738 4.48 2.59 12.03
C VAL A 738 4.18 3.21 13.40
N ALA A 739 3.31 4.24 13.42
CA ALA A 739 2.88 4.88 14.66
C ALA A 739 2.13 3.93 15.58
N ALA A 740 1.20 3.14 15.06
CA ALA A 740 0.45 2.15 15.83
C ALA A 740 1.35 1.06 16.43
N PHE A 741 2.35 0.60 15.65
CA PHE A 741 3.37 -0.33 16.12
C PHE A 741 4.21 0.29 17.25
N GLY A 742 4.80 1.48 17.02
CA GLY A 742 5.66 2.16 17.99
C GLY A 742 4.94 2.49 19.30
N LEU A 743 3.71 2.98 19.21
CA LEU A 743 2.87 3.30 20.37
C LEU A 743 2.55 2.04 21.20
N SER A 744 2.16 0.95 20.54
CA SER A 744 1.85 -0.31 21.21
C SER A 744 3.07 -0.89 21.94
N VAL A 745 4.27 -0.80 21.31
CA VAL A 745 5.51 -1.29 21.94
C VAL A 745 5.92 -0.39 23.11
N SER A 746 5.94 0.92 22.94
CA SER A 746 6.41 1.84 23.99
C SER A 746 5.55 1.74 25.25
N ILE A 747 4.23 1.71 25.11
CA ILE A 747 3.28 1.54 26.21
C ILE A 747 3.47 0.15 26.86
N GLY A 748 3.51 -0.88 26.04
CA GLY A 748 3.62 -2.26 26.51
C GLY A 748 4.92 -2.55 27.26
N VAL A 749 6.04 -2.04 26.75
CA VAL A 749 7.36 -2.17 27.43
C VAL A 749 7.35 -1.41 28.76
N ALA A 750 6.76 -0.21 28.82
CA ALA A 750 6.65 0.54 30.07
C ALA A 750 5.88 -0.25 31.13
N PHE A 751 4.73 -0.83 30.77
CA PHE A 751 3.97 -1.69 31.69
C PHE A 751 4.69 -2.99 32.04
N SER A 752 5.36 -3.62 31.07
CA SER A 752 6.12 -4.84 31.32
C SER A 752 7.22 -4.63 32.34
N VAL A 753 7.99 -3.54 32.21
CA VAL A 753 9.04 -3.17 33.17
C VAL A 753 8.44 -2.88 34.55
N PHE A 754 7.39 -2.06 34.62
CA PHE A 754 6.73 -1.74 35.87
C PHE A 754 6.26 -3.01 36.60
N LEU A 755 5.64 -3.93 35.91
CA LEU A 755 5.17 -5.20 36.45
C LEU A 755 6.33 -6.12 36.86
N THR A 756 7.38 -6.20 36.02
CA THR A 756 8.58 -6.98 36.36
C THR A 756 9.25 -6.47 37.64
N LEU A 757 9.45 -5.16 37.77
CA LEU A 757 10.05 -4.55 38.97
C LEU A 757 9.21 -4.77 40.24
N ARG A 758 7.89 -4.94 40.08
CA ARG A 758 6.96 -5.12 41.19
C ARG A 758 6.77 -6.59 41.59
N LEU A 759 6.69 -7.50 40.65
CA LEU A 759 6.42 -8.93 40.88
C LEU A 759 7.67 -9.68 41.36
N PHE A 760 8.87 -9.24 40.96
CA PHE A 760 10.14 -9.79 41.48
C PHE A 760 10.61 -8.97 42.69
N ARG A 761 10.07 -9.29 43.85
CA ARG A 761 10.43 -8.67 45.15
C ARG A 761 11.58 -9.35 45.84
#